data_6c1c67ea5aa1fff6925987107956b2cc
#
_entry.id   6c1c67ea5aa1fff6925987107956b2cc
#
_cell.length_a   1.000
_cell.length_b   1.000
_cell.length_c   1.000
_cell.angle_alpha   90.00
_cell.angle_beta   90.00
_cell.angle_gamma   90.00
#
_symmetry.space_group_name_H-M   'P 1'
#
loop_
_entity.id
_entity.type
_entity.pdbx_description
1 polymer ?
#
loop_
_entity_poly.entity_id
_entity_poly.type
_entity_poly.pdbx_seq_one_letter_code
_entity_poly.pdbx_strand_id
1 'polypeptide(L)'
;MPVAAWIVAVVAVSFALAYLKSPGWIWIAAGAVALPAGLAGGAFAMDAFSVLAGLFVFCSVLLGATPLRRLLVSRPLLAWYRGQLPAMSQTEQEAIDAGTVWWDGDLFSGRPDWGKLLALPRPKLTAEEQSFLDNETEQLCAMVNDWETTQIYQDLPPHAWQFIKDKGFLGMIIPKKYGGKEFSATMHSQVIQKLATRCSAATVHVMVPNSLGPAELLLHYGTEEQKNHTLPRLAKGLEIPCFGLTNPHAGSDAASIPDLGIVCKGIWEGREVLGMRVTCEKRYITLGPISTLLGLAFRLHDPDHLLGEKEDIGITCALVRTDTPGVNIGRRHNPLNSVFQNGPNWGKDVFMPLDWIIGGPKMAGQGWRMLMECLAAGRSISLPSSGTGYAKLAARATGAYARVRSQFKTPIGKFEGIEEALARIGGNLYVMDAARTMTAGAVDLGEKPSVISAIVKYHLTERGRAVVNDAMDILGGKGICLGPNNFLGRIYQQLPIAITVEGANILTRNLIVFGQGAIRCHPYVLKEMNAARAGDLKSFDAALFGHVRHVISNETRAFLMAITGSRFVSVSPKAAPRTRRYYRQLTRISAAFAYAADISMLVLGGSLKRRERISARLGDVLSMLYLASATLKRFEDEGRQEADLPLLDWSLQDTLFRAAEALHAVLANYPVRAVGSFLRLATFPLGRHFAPPSDALGHEVARLLIAPSAARDRLCAGMYLPTPESEPLGCLEAALDAAIKAEAVEARIRAAQKSGAIRGRTAEELAQAALAAHVIGAEEQALLKRAAELRDEVIRVDHFPQDLGLSEALRPAQPQRAAA
;
A
#
# COMPACT_ATOMS: atom_id res chain seq x y z
N MET A 1 -20.41 -33.69 -43.51
CA MET A 1 -19.54 -33.53 -42.29
C MET A 1 -20.28 -34.18 -41.14
N PRO A 2 -19.67 -35.09 -40.33
CA PRO A 2 -20.33 -35.64 -39.18
C PRO A 2 -20.85 -34.55 -38.23
N VAL A 3 -22.01 -34.74 -37.62
CA VAL A 3 -22.61 -33.79 -36.61
C VAL A 3 -21.57 -33.35 -35.60
N ALA A 4 -20.78 -34.32 -35.08
CA ALA A 4 -19.74 -34.00 -34.09
C ALA A 4 -18.69 -33.00 -34.64
N ALA A 5 -18.26 -33.16 -35.89
CA ALA A 5 -17.28 -32.23 -36.49
C ALA A 5 -17.84 -30.82 -36.66
N TRP A 6 -19.12 -30.70 -37.01
CA TRP A 6 -19.80 -29.41 -37.10
C TRP A 6 -19.91 -28.74 -35.72
N ILE A 7 -20.35 -29.50 -34.70
CA ILE A 7 -20.43 -29.01 -33.32
C ILE A 7 -19.08 -28.51 -32.84
N VAL A 8 -18.01 -29.29 -33.06
CA VAL A 8 -16.63 -28.91 -32.66
C VAL A 8 -16.22 -27.60 -33.36
N ALA A 9 -16.52 -27.46 -34.68
CA ALA A 9 -16.18 -26.24 -35.42
C ALA A 9 -16.96 -25.02 -34.89
N VAL A 10 -18.27 -25.16 -34.64
CA VAL A 10 -19.10 -24.07 -34.09
C VAL A 10 -18.63 -23.67 -32.71
N VAL A 11 -18.33 -24.64 -31.83
CA VAL A 11 -17.81 -24.39 -30.49
C VAL A 11 -16.45 -23.68 -30.58
N ALA A 12 -15.52 -24.15 -31.42
CA ALA A 12 -14.21 -23.51 -31.59
C ALA A 12 -14.31 -22.05 -32.06
N VAL A 13 -15.18 -21.79 -33.07
CA VAL A 13 -15.44 -20.43 -33.55
C VAL A 13 -16.08 -19.58 -32.44
N SER A 14 -17.06 -20.09 -31.71
CA SER A 14 -17.69 -19.38 -30.60
C SER A 14 -16.67 -19.01 -29.51
N PHE A 15 -15.80 -19.93 -29.11
CA PHE A 15 -14.72 -19.66 -28.17
C PHE A 15 -13.75 -18.61 -28.70
N ALA A 16 -13.38 -18.66 -30.00
CA ALA A 16 -12.52 -17.64 -30.60
C ALA A 16 -13.18 -16.25 -30.59
N LEU A 17 -14.46 -16.15 -30.99
CA LEU A 17 -15.19 -14.89 -30.97
C LEU A 17 -15.36 -14.32 -29.55
N ALA A 18 -15.65 -15.17 -28.57
CA ALA A 18 -15.74 -14.79 -27.16
C ALA A 18 -14.37 -14.35 -26.61
N TYR A 19 -13.31 -15.11 -26.87
CA TYR A 19 -11.94 -14.76 -26.48
C TYR A 19 -11.51 -13.39 -26.98
N LEU A 20 -11.83 -13.08 -28.24
CA LEU A 20 -11.51 -11.83 -28.90
C LEU A 20 -12.44 -10.68 -28.49
N LYS A 21 -13.49 -10.95 -27.72
CA LYS A 21 -14.54 -9.97 -27.37
C LYS A 21 -15.19 -9.37 -28.61
N SER A 22 -15.44 -10.19 -29.64
CA SER A 22 -15.93 -9.77 -30.94
C SER A 22 -17.29 -9.06 -30.85
N PRO A 23 -17.56 -8.02 -31.65
CA PRO A 23 -18.83 -7.33 -31.69
C PRO A 23 -19.95 -8.26 -32.19
N GLY A 24 -21.21 -7.99 -31.79
CA GLY A 24 -22.34 -8.87 -32.04
C GLY A 24 -22.59 -9.17 -33.53
N TRP A 25 -22.31 -8.23 -34.46
CA TRP A 25 -22.46 -8.47 -35.88
C TRP A 25 -21.54 -9.59 -36.42
N ILE A 26 -20.36 -9.79 -35.83
CA ILE A 26 -19.45 -10.90 -36.20
C ILE A 26 -20.06 -12.24 -35.78
N TRP A 27 -20.71 -12.30 -34.61
CA TRP A 27 -21.43 -13.48 -34.16
C TRP A 27 -22.58 -13.82 -35.08
N ILE A 28 -23.33 -12.80 -35.55
CA ILE A 28 -24.39 -12.97 -36.53
C ILE A 28 -23.82 -13.48 -37.86
N ALA A 29 -22.76 -12.89 -38.36
CA ALA A 29 -22.10 -13.34 -39.59
C ALA A 29 -21.61 -14.79 -39.47
N ALA A 30 -20.96 -15.14 -38.38
CA ALA A 30 -20.46 -16.51 -38.13
C ALA A 30 -21.62 -17.52 -38.07
N GLY A 31 -22.75 -17.21 -37.40
CA GLY A 31 -23.93 -18.06 -37.38
C GLY A 31 -24.59 -18.20 -38.74
N ALA A 32 -24.65 -17.12 -39.49
CA ALA A 32 -25.21 -17.11 -40.87
C ALA A 32 -24.41 -18.00 -41.85
N VAL A 33 -23.12 -18.22 -41.58
CA VAL A 33 -22.28 -19.14 -42.34
C VAL A 33 -22.34 -20.55 -41.76
N ALA A 34 -22.34 -20.69 -40.45
CA ALA A 34 -22.26 -22.02 -39.77
C ALA A 34 -23.51 -22.86 -40.00
N LEU A 35 -24.73 -22.25 -40.00
CA LEU A 35 -25.97 -22.98 -40.17
C LEU A 35 -26.11 -23.59 -41.58
N PRO A 36 -25.98 -22.82 -42.69
CA PRO A 36 -26.01 -23.38 -44.05
C PRO A 36 -24.86 -24.42 -44.26
N ALA A 37 -23.67 -24.18 -43.73
CA ALA A 37 -22.57 -25.14 -43.84
C ALA A 37 -22.89 -26.46 -43.15
N GLY A 38 -23.59 -26.44 -42.02
CA GLY A 38 -24.05 -27.65 -41.32
C GLY A 38 -25.07 -28.43 -42.13
N LEU A 39 -26.04 -27.75 -42.75
CA LEU A 39 -27.03 -28.37 -43.66
C LEU A 39 -26.34 -28.97 -44.88
N ALA A 40 -25.54 -28.23 -45.61
CA ALA A 40 -24.81 -28.66 -46.80
C ALA A 40 -23.85 -29.82 -46.51
N GLY A 41 -23.26 -29.84 -45.29
CA GLY A 41 -22.39 -30.92 -44.81
C GLY A 41 -23.14 -32.11 -44.23
N GLY A 42 -24.48 -32.15 -44.22
CA GLY A 42 -25.29 -33.25 -43.72
C GLY A 42 -25.22 -33.41 -42.17
N ALA A 43 -24.91 -32.36 -41.46
CA ALA A 43 -24.85 -32.38 -39.98
C ALA A 43 -26.27 -32.46 -39.38
N PHE A 44 -27.31 -32.01 -40.06
CA PHE A 44 -28.71 -32.06 -39.63
C PHE A 44 -29.66 -32.00 -40.87
N ALA A 45 -30.89 -32.47 -40.67
CA ALA A 45 -31.92 -32.47 -41.69
C ALA A 45 -32.54 -31.06 -41.90
N MET A 46 -33.29 -30.88 -43.00
CA MET A 46 -33.94 -29.61 -43.36
C MET A 46 -34.88 -29.10 -42.27
N ASP A 47 -35.61 -29.99 -41.60
CA ASP A 47 -36.53 -29.59 -40.53
C ASP A 47 -35.81 -28.95 -39.36
N ALA A 48 -34.71 -29.58 -38.93
CA ALA A 48 -33.83 -29.05 -37.86
C ALA A 48 -33.18 -27.72 -38.31
N PHE A 49 -32.76 -27.63 -39.58
CA PHE A 49 -32.24 -26.38 -40.13
C PHE A 49 -33.28 -25.27 -40.06
N SER A 50 -34.54 -25.53 -40.47
CA SER A 50 -35.58 -24.53 -40.47
C SER A 50 -35.88 -23.98 -39.06
N VAL A 51 -35.89 -24.85 -38.07
CA VAL A 51 -36.08 -24.44 -36.67
C VAL A 51 -34.88 -23.64 -36.17
N LEU A 52 -33.65 -24.13 -36.37
CA LEU A 52 -32.42 -23.46 -35.94
C LEU A 52 -32.24 -22.10 -36.65
N ALA A 53 -32.51 -22.04 -37.96
CA ALA A 53 -32.44 -20.81 -38.72
C ALA A 53 -33.51 -19.80 -38.29
N GLY A 54 -34.74 -20.25 -38.04
CA GLY A 54 -35.78 -19.38 -37.51
C GLY A 54 -35.41 -18.77 -36.14
N LEU A 55 -34.94 -19.61 -35.23
CA LEU A 55 -34.45 -19.17 -33.89
C LEU A 55 -33.26 -18.21 -34.02
N PHE A 56 -32.32 -18.54 -34.89
CA PHE A 56 -31.13 -17.70 -35.14
C PHE A 56 -31.53 -16.34 -35.69
N VAL A 57 -32.44 -16.30 -36.72
CA VAL A 57 -32.95 -15.02 -37.27
C VAL A 57 -33.67 -14.22 -36.23
N PHE A 58 -34.58 -14.87 -35.45
CA PHE A 58 -35.25 -14.21 -34.35
C PHE A 58 -34.28 -13.58 -33.33
N CYS A 59 -33.33 -14.34 -32.83
CA CYS A 59 -32.32 -13.83 -31.90
C CYS A 59 -31.44 -12.73 -32.53
N SER A 60 -31.07 -12.89 -33.82
CA SER A 60 -30.26 -11.91 -34.54
C SER A 60 -30.99 -10.59 -34.73
N VAL A 61 -32.28 -10.64 -35.04
CA VAL A 61 -33.12 -9.44 -35.15
C VAL A 61 -33.37 -8.81 -33.79
N LEU A 62 -33.72 -9.61 -32.79
CA LEU A 62 -34.00 -9.10 -31.45
C LEU A 62 -32.75 -8.44 -30.80
N LEU A 63 -31.58 -9.03 -30.94
CA LEU A 63 -30.33 -8.54 -30.31
C LEU A 63 -29.55 -7.59 -31.21
N GLY A 64 -29.60 -7.78 -32.53
CA GLY A 64 -28.90 -6.99 -33.53
C GLY A 64 -29.56 -5.66 -33.89
N ALA A 65 -30.90 -5.66 -34.03
CA ALA A 65 -31.65 -4.45 -34.32
C ALA A 65 -31.79 -3.58 -33.08
N THR A 66 -30.90 -2.58 -32.95
CA THR A 66 -30.81 -1.72 -31.76
C THR A 66 -32.13 -1.13 -31.28
N PRO A 67 -33.05 -0.61 -32.16
CA PRO A 67 -34.33 -0.08 -31.68
C PRO A 67 -35.19 -1.16 -31.02
N LEU A 68 -35.26 -2.34 -31.63
CA LEU A 68 -36.07 -3.46 -31.14
C LEU A 68 -35.51 -4.00 -29.82
N ARG A 69 -34.20 -4.17 -29.77
CA ARG A 69 -33.47 -4.58 -28.55
C ARG A 69 -33.73 -3.61 -27.41
N ARG A 70 -33.65 -2.31 -27.65
CA ARG A 70 -33.92 -1.30 -26.63
C ARG A 70 -35.34 -1.36 -26.11
N LEU A 71 -36.31 -1.55 -27.01
CA LEU A 71 -37.70 -1.61 -26.64
C LEU A 71 -38.05 -2.88 -25.87
N LEU A 72 -37.63 -4.04 -26.36
CA LEU A 72 -38.08 -5.34 -25.83
C LEU A 72 -37.17 -5.93 -24.77
N VAL A 73 -35.86 -5.56 -24.73
CA VAL A 73 -34.89 -6.10 -23.80
C VAL A 73 -34.40 -5.04 -22.82
N SER A 74 -33.81 -3.94 -23.33
CA SER A 74 -33.10 -3.00 -22.46
C SER A 74 -34.04 -2.16 -21.60
N ARG A 75 -35.22 -1.79 -22.12
CA ARG A 75 -36.20 -0.98 -21.37
C ARG A 75 -36.81 -1.73 -20.16
N PRO A 76 -37.26 -2.97 -20.26
CA PRO A 76 -37.69 -3.74 -19.09
C PRO A 76 -36.56 -3.98 -18.10
N LEU A 77 -35.33 -4.30 -18.59
CA LEU A 77 -34.17 -4.49 -17.75
C LEU A 77 -33.76 -3.20 -17.03
N LEU A 78 -33.84 -2.04 -17.68
CA LEU A 78 -33.58 -0.75 -17.04
C LEU A 78 -34.57 -0.49 -15.89
N ALA A 79 -35.87 -0.77 -16.11
CA ALA A 79 -36.88 -0.59 -15.07
C ALA A 79 -36.61 -1.52 -13.87
N TRP A 80 -36.33 -2.79 -14.12
CA TRP A 80 -35.94 -3.74 -13.10
C TRP A 80 -34.67 -3.33 -12.38
N TYR A 81 -33.60 -2.96 -13.11
CA TYR A 81 -32.30 -2.58 -12.57
C TYR A 81 -32.43 -1.35 -11.66
N ARG A 82 -33.21 -0.35 -12.01
CA ARG A 82 -33.52 0.81 -11.16
C ARG A 82 -34.11 0.41 -9.81
N GLY A 83 -34.98 -0.59 -9.79
CA GLY A 83 -35.59 -1.12 -8.57
C GLY A 83 -34.60 -1.90 -7.69
N GLN A 84 -33.50 -2.40 -8.28
CA GLN A 84 -32.45 -3.14 -7.54
C GLN A 84 -31.31 -2.25 -7.07
N LEU A 85 -31.18 -1.03 -7.58
CA LEU A 85 -30.13 -0.12 -7.17
C LEU A 85 -30.30 0.23 -5.69
N PRO A 86 -29.28 0.00 -4.84
CA PRO A 86 -29.32 0.43 -3.47
C PRO A 86 -29.41 1.96 -3.37
N ALA A 87 -30.20 2.45 -2.42
CA ALA A 87 -30.09 3.85 -2.06
C ALA A 87 -28.66 4.11 -1.55
N MET A 88 -27.97 5.02 -2.18
CA MET A 88 -26.66 5.46 -1.74
C MET A 88 -26.79 6.75 -0.95
N SER A 89 -26.12 6.82 0.20
CA SER A 89 -26.00 8.07 0.95
C SER A 89 -25.12 9.07 0.16
N GLN A 90 -25.27 10.34 0.49
CA GLN A 90 -24.43 11.38 -0.10
C GLN A 90 -22.94 11.07 0.14
N THR A 91 -22.58 10.65 1.34
CA THR A 91 -21.19 10.30 1.70
C THR A 91 -20.66 9.08 0.93
N GLU A 92 -21.50 8.08 0.62
CA GLU A 92 -21.09 6.96 -0.24
C GLU A 92 -20.88 7.41 -1.69
N GLN A 93 -21.72 8.31 -2.20
CA GLN A 93 -21.55 8.86 -3.54
C GLN A 93 -20.27 9.69 -3.64
N GLU A 94 -20.03 10.60 -2.68
CA GLU A 94 -18.80 11.40 -2.60
C GLU A 94 -17.55 10.53 -2.53
N ALA A 95 -17.60 9.41 -1.78
CA ALA A 95 -16.50 8.46 -1.71
C ALA A 95 -16.27 7.72 -3.02
N ILE A 96 -17.32 7.45 -3.82
CA ILE A 96 -17.19 6.84 -5.16
C ILE A 96 -16.66 7.86 -6.16
N ASP A 97 -17.08 9.11 -6.08
CA ASP A 97 -16.69 10.17 -7.02
C ASP A 97 -15.27 10.68 -6.75
N ALA A 98 -14.76 10.53 -5.51
CA ALA A 98 -13.42 10.95 -5.13
C ALA A 98 -12.31 10.10 -5.76
N GLY A 99 -11.30 10.75 -6.33
CA GLY A 99 -10.11 10.11 -6.90
C GLY A 99 -10.28 9.58 -8.33
N THR A 100 -9.23 8.95 -8.84
CA THR A 100 -9.14 8.43 -10.23
C THR A 100 -9.07 6.90 -10.26
N VAL A 101 -9.44 6.33 -11.40
CA VAL A 101 -9.22 4.91 -11.74
C VAL A 101 -7.99 4.85 -12.64
N TRP A 102 -6.99 4.12 -12.23
CA TRP A 102 -5.72 4.03 -12.92
C TRP A 102 -5.43 2.58 -13.35
N TRP A 103 -4.34 1.97 -12.88
CA TRP A 103 -3.96 0.60 -13.22
C TRP A 103 -4.92 -0.48 -12.67
N ASP A 104 -5.62 -0.19 -11.60
CA ASP A 104 -6.69 -1.02 -11.06
C ASP A 104 -7.83 -1.28 -12.06
N GLY A 105 -8.17 -0.28 -12.89
CA GLY A 105 -9.13 -0.46 -13.99
C GLY A 105 -8.63 -1.43 -15.07
N ASP A 106 -7.36 -1.37 -15.43
CA ASP A 106 -6.76 -2.34 -16.36
C ASP A 106 -6.82 -3.77 -15.79
N LEU A 107 -6.55 -3.92 -14.49
CA LEU A 107 -6.62 -5.22 -13.80
C LEU A 107 -8.05 -5.76 -13.68
N PHE A 108 -9.05 -4.90 -13.52
CA PHE A 108 -10.47 -5.26 -13.55
C PHE A 108 -10.98 -5.61 -14.95
N SER A 109 -10.30 -5.17 -16.00
CA SER A 109 -10.71 -5.44 -17.37
C SER A 109 -10.61 -6.92 -17.76
N GLY A 110 -9.85 -7.73 -17.02
CA GLY A 110 -9.48 -9.10 -17.38
C GLY A 110 -8.49 -9.18 -18.56
N ARG A 111 -8.06 -8.02 -19.06
CA ARG A 111 -7.14 -7.89 -20.20
C ARG A 111 -6.19 -6.70 -19.97
N PRO A 112 -5.34 -6.74 -18.94
CA PRO A 112 -4.45 -5.62 -18.64
C PRO A 112 -3.51 -5.34 -19.82
N ASP A 113 -3.36 -4.05 -20.15
CA ASP A 113 -2.43 -3.60 -21.17
C ASP A 113 -1.04 -3.43 -20.59
N TRP A 114 -0.23 -4.48 -20.66
CA TRP A 114 1.14 -4.47 -20.18
C TRP A 114 2.04 -3.48 -20.92
N GLY A 115 1.69 -3.12 -22.16
CA GLY A 115 2.40 -2.10 -22.93
C GLY A 115 2.22 -0.71 -22.30
N LYS A 116 1.00 -0.41 -21.85
CA LYS A 116 0.67 0.81 -21.10
C LYS A 116 1.46 0.89 -19.78
N LEU A 117 1.47 -0.19 -18.99
CA LEU A 117 2.25 -0.23 -17.74
C LEU A 117 3.74 0.02 -17.98
N LEU A 118 4.32 -0.65 -18.96
CA LEU A 118 5.74 -0.53 -19.29
C LEU A 118 6.13 0.80 -19.95
N ALA A 119 5.14 1.56 -20.42
CA ALA A 119 5.35 2.90 -20.96
C ALA A 119 5.32 4.00 -19.87
N LEU A 120 4.84 3.69 -18.66
CA LEU A 120 4.87 4.65 -17.56
C LEU A 120 6.32 5.06 -17.25
N PRO A 121 6.58 6.35 -17.01
CA PRO A 121 7.92 6.80 -16.67
C PRO A 121 8.35 6.22 -15.33
N ARG A 122 9.65 5.95 -15.19
CA ARG A 122 10.24 5.66 -13.88
C ARG A 122 10.23 6.94 -13.05
N PRO A 123 9.72 6.91 -11.80
CA PRO A 123 9.83 8.05 -10.91
C PRO A 123 11.30 8.44 -10.68
N LYS A 124 11.60 9.73 -10.73
CA LYS A 124 12.95 10.27 -10.53
C LYS A 124 12.87 11.53 -9.69
N LEU A 125 13.82 11.70 -8.80
CA LEU A 125 14.00 12.93 -8.05
C LEU A 125 14.65 13.99 -8.94
N THR A 126 14.28 15.25 -8.70
CA THR A 126 15.02 16.41 -9.24
C THR A 126 16.37 16.54 -8.51
N ALA A 127 17.27 17.36 -9.04
CA ALA A 127 18.56 17.60 -8.39
C ALA A 127 18.39 18.24 -7.00
N GLU A 128 17.40 19.13 -6.83
CA GLU A 128 17.08 19.75 -5.52
C GLU A 128 16.55 18.72 -4.53
N GLU A 129 15.63 17.85 -4.95
CA GLU A 129 15.10 16.78 -4.12
C GLU A 129 16.19 15.79 -3.71
N GLN A 130 17.05 15.38 -4.65
CA GLN A 130 18.16 14.49 -4.36
C GLN A 130 19.13 15.12 -3.36
N SER A 131 19.47 16.41 -3.54
CA SER A 131 20.32 17.14 -2.61
C SER A 131 19.73 17.21 -1.21
N PHE A 132 18.44 17.46 -1.07
CA PHE A 132 17.75 17.49 0.22
C PHE A 132 17.73 16.10 0.89
N LEU A 133 17.56 15.03 0.10
CA LEU A 133 17.61 13.67 0.60
C LEU A 133 19.00 13.27 1.11
N ASP A 134 20.04 13.70 0.40
CA ASP A 134 21.42 13.32 0.68
C ASP A 134 22.08 14.20 1.75
N ASN A 135 21.56 15.42 2.00
CA ASN A 135 22.12 16.36 2.97
C ASN A 135 21.17 16.57 4.15
N GLU A 136 20.06 17.28 3.98
CA GLU A 136 19.17 17.66 5.09
C GLU A 136 18.54 16.44 5.76
N THR A 137 18.08 15.47 4.97
CA THR A 137 17.47 14.26 5.52
C THR A 137 18.52 13.38 6.21
N GLU A 138 19.73 13.30 5.65
CA GLU A 138 20.86 12.58 6.26
C GLU A 138 21.26 13.22 7.59
N GLN A 139 21.39 14.55 7.62
CA GLN A 139 21.69 15.30 8.85
C GLN A 139 20.64 15.09 9.93
N LEU A 140 19.35 15.14 9.56
CA LEU A 140 18.28 14.85 10.52
C LEU A 140 18.37 13.43 11.08
N CYS A 141 18.67 12.44 10.24
CA CYS A 141 18.90 11.07 10.69
C CYS A 141 20.10 10.98 11.67
N ALA A 142 21.17 11.71 11.41
CA ALA A 142 22.33 11.75 12.30
C ALA A 142 22.04 12.43 13.65
N MET A 143 21.11 13.40 13.68
CA MET A 143 20.75 14.14 14.90
C MET A 143 19.84 13.37 15.85
N VAL A 144 19.14 12.33 15.36
CA VAL A 144 18.17 11.59 16.17
C VAL A 144 18.65 10.18 16.42
N ASN A 145 18.50 9.72 17.66
CA ASN A 145 18.70 8.34 18.06
C ASN A 145 17.38 7.82 18.63
N ASP A 146 16.88 6.71 18.12
CA ASP A 146 15.56 6.21 18.51
C ASP A 146 15.47 5.81 19.98
N TRP A 147 16.56 5.26 20.55
CA TRP A 147 16.64 4.94 21.97
C TRP A 147 16.61 6.20 22.85
N GLU A 148 17.47 7.18 22.57
CA GLU A 148 17.49 8.44 23.31
C GLU A 148 16.19 9.21 23.17
N THR A 149 15.67 9.33 21.95
CA THR A 149 14.38 9.95 21.66
C THR A 149 13.26 9.35 22.50
N THR A 150 13.28 8.03 22.67
CA THR A 150 12.20 7.30 23.34
C THR A 150 12.39 7.23 24.85
N GLN A 151 13.61 6.96 25.32
CA GLN A 151 13.86 6.67 26.75
C GLN A 151 14.32 7.90 27.52
N ILE A 152 15.00 8.83 26.86
CA ILE A 152 15.58 10.00 27.53
C ILE A 152 14.71 11.24 27.32
N TYR A 153 14.52 11.65 26.06
CA TYR A 153 13.78 12.86 25.72
C TYR A 153 12.25 12.67 25.77
N GLN A 154 11.76 11.47 25.47
CA GLN A 154 10.33 11.17 25.29
C GLN A 154 9.65 12.11 24.27
N ASP A 155 10.45 12.64 23.38
CA ASP A 155 10.12 13.51 22.25
C ASP A 155 11.37 13.61 21.36
N LEU A 156 11.28 14.32 20.25
CA LEU A 156 12.50 14.68 19.53
C LEU A 156 13.34 15.64 20.36
N PRO A 157 14.68 15.55 20.28
CA PRO A 157 15.55 16.53 20.88
C PRO A 157 15.22 17.94 20.37
N PRO A 158 15.32 19.00 21.20
CA PRO A 158 14.99 20.37 20.79
C PRO A 158 15.72 20.85 19.54
N HIS A 159 16.99 20.49 19.37
CA HIS A 159 17.78 20.86 18.19
C HIS A 159 17.26 20.16 16.92
N ALA A 160 16.73 18.95 17.02
CA ALA A 160 16.13 18.25 15.88
C ALA A 160 14.80 18.88 15.49
N TRP A 161 13.98 19.31 16.47
CA TRP A 161 12.77 20.08 16.20
C TRP A 161 13.06 21.39 15.49
N GLN A 162 14.08 22.13 15.95
CA GLN A 162 14.47 23.38 15.30
C GLN A 162 14.96 23.13 13.88
N PHE A 163 15.77 22.10 13.67
CA PHE A 163 16.27 21.71 12.36
C PHE A 163 15.11 21.34 11.38
N ILE A 164 14.13 20.58 11.84
CA ILE A 164 12.92 20.22 11.07
C ILE A 164 12.21 21.50 10.56
N LYS A 165 12.04 22.50 11.43
CA LYS A 165 11.41 23.77 11.08
C LYS A 165 12.28 24.57 10.11
N ASP A 166 13.54 24.79 10.43
CA ASP A 166 14.46 25.63 9.67
C ASP A 166 14.73 25.09 8.27
N LYS A 167 14.76 23.78 8.11
CA LYS A 167 14.99 23.12 6.82
C LYS A 167 13.69 22.89 6.01
N GLY A 168 12.53 23.19 6.59
CA GLY A 168 11.24 23.15 5.90
C GLY A 168 10.66 21.75 5.71
N PHE A 169 10.99 20.79 6.58
CA PHE A 169 10.40 19.45 6.54
C PHE A 169 8.88 19.43 6.74
N LEU A 170 8.33 20.45 7.43
CA LEU A 170 6.88 20.55 7.65
C LEU A 170 6.11 21.08 6.43
N GLY A 171 6.82 21.63 5.46
CA GLY A 171 6.25 22.23 4.24
C GLY A 171 6.74 21.60 2.95
N MET A 172 7.06 20.29 2.96
CA MET A 172 7.57 19.61 1.76
C MET A 172 6.61 19.70 0.58
N ILE A 173 5.31 19.50 0.80
CA ILE A 173 4.28 19.53 -0.24
C ILE A 173 3.78 20.94 -0.57
N ILE A 174 4.07 21.92 0.27
CA ILE A 174 3.60 23.31 0.07
C ILE A 174 4.36 23.93 -1.11
N PRO A 175 3.67 24.57 -2.06
CA PRO A 175 4.30 25.23 -3.19
C PRO A 175 5.31 26.32 -2.80
N LYS A 176 6.34 26.48 -3.62
CA LYS A 176 7.41 27.47 -3.44
C LYS A 176 6.87 28.90 -3.32
N LYS A 177 5.78 29.22 -4.03
CA LYS A 177 5.13 30.54 -3.94
C LYS A 177 4.64 30.90 -2.53
N TYR A 178 4.41 29.89 -1.67
CA TYR A 178 4.07 30.05 -0.26
C TYR A 178 5.25 29.77 0.68
N GLY A 179 6.46 29.62 0.14
CA GLY A 179 7.67 29.38 0.91
C GLY A 179 7.91 27.91 1.29
N GLY A 180 7.16 26.99 0.72
CA GLY A 180 7.37 25.54 0.86
C GLY A 180 8.42 25.00 -0.12
N LYS A 181 8.57 23.68 -0.15
CA LYS A 181 9.55 23.00 -0.98
C LYS A 181 8.99 22.57 -2.35
N GLU A 182 7.68 22.39 -2.47
CA GLU A 182 7.02 21.89 -3.68
C GLU A 182 7.59 20.55 -4.17
N PHE A 183 7.90 19.66 -3.22
CA PHE A 183 8.47 18.37 -3.50
C PHE A 183 7.43 17.38 -4.03
N SER A 184 7.89 16.48 -4.90
CA SER A 184 7.08 15.41 -5.46
C SER A 184 6.63 14.39 -4.41
N ALA A 185 5.58 13.64 -4.73
CA ALA A 185 5.14 12.51 -3.93
C ALA A 185 6.25 11.43 -3.80
N THR A 186 7.04 11.24 -4.86
CA THR A 186 8.22 10.38 -4.84
C THR A 186 9.23 10.87 -3.81
N MET A 187 9.52 12.17 -3.76
CA MET A 187 10.45 12.73 -2.77
C MET A 187 9.91 12.60 -1.34
N HIS A 188 8.64 12.95 -1.11
CA HIS A 188 7.98 12.75 0.18
C HIS A 188 8.12 11.28 0.64
N SER A 189 7.85 10.33 -0.26
CA SER A 189 8.01 8.91 -0.01
C SER A 189 9.45 8.52 0.38
N GLN A 190 10.46 9.08 -0.27
CA GLN A 190 11.87 8.79 0.03
C GLN A 190 12.31 9.36 1.39
N VAL A 191 11.90 10.57 1.72
CA VAL A 191 12.19 11.18 3.04
C VAL A 191 11.59 10.34 4.15
N ILE A 192 10.31 9.99 4.06
CA ILE A 192 9.63 9.19 5.08
C ILE A 192 10.27 7.81 5.20
N GLN A 193 10.60 7.17 4.07
CA GLN A 193 11.29 5.88 4.07
C GLN A 193 12.64 5.97 4.80
N LYS A 194 13.46 7.01 4.51
CA LYS A 194 14.77 7.18 5.12
C LYS A 194 14.68 7.42 6.62
N LEU A 195 13.80 8.33 7.05
CA LEU A 195 13.55 8.61 8.47
C LEU A 195 13.07 7.37 9.23
N ALA A 196 12.20 6.54 8.62
CA ALA A 196 11.69 5.32 9.21
C ALA A 196 12.78 4.29 9.50
N THR A 197 13.89 4.32 8.78
CA THR A 197 15.04 3.44 9.08
C THR A 197 15.84 3.92 10.29
N ARG A 198 15.54 5.11 10.82
CA ARG A 198 16.33 5.71 11.91
C ARG A 198 15.52 5.98 13.18
N CYS A 199 14.39 6.69 13.04
CA CYS A 199 13.59 7.12 14.20
C CYS A 199 12.10 7.24 13.81
N SER A 200 11.27 6.47 14.47
CA SER A 200 9.81 6.47 14.22
C SER A 200 9.16 7.79 14.62
N ALA A 201 9.57 8.43 15.72
CA ALA A 201 9.02 9.71 16.14
C ALA A 201 9.29 10.81 15.09
N ALA A 202 10.53 10.91 14.60
CA ALA A 202 10.89 11.85 13.54
C ALA A 202 10.08 11.58 12.25
N THR A 203 9.90 10.31 11.89
CA THR A 203 9.09 9.90 10.74
C THR A 203 7.67 10.44 10.85
N VAL A 204 7.00 10.25 11.99
CA VAL A 204 5.60 10.66 12.19
C VAL A 204 5.45 12.18 12.23
N HIS A 205 6.39 12.88 12.88
CA HIS A 205 6.35 14.34 12.98
C HIS A 205 6.53 15.03 11.61
N VAL A 206 7.33 14.46 10.72
CA VAL A 206 7.49 14.97 9.34
C VAL A 206 6.35 14.51 8.44
N MET A 207 5.89 13.28 8.61
CA MET A 207 4.86 12.66 7.77
C MET A 207 3.52 13.39 7.83
N VAL A 208 3.03 13.68 9.04
CA VAL A 208 1.65 14.16 9.24
C VAL A 208 1.39 15.55 8.66
N PRO A 209 2.24 16.57 8.84
CA PRO A 209 2.04 17.86 8.19
C PRO A 209 1.94 17.79 6.66
N ASN A 210 2.63 16.81 6.06
CA ASN A 210 2.71 16.61 4.62
C ASN A 210 1.67 15.61 4.06
N SER A 211 0.80 15.05 4.88
CA SER A 211 -0.20 14.07 4.42
C SER A 211 -1.59 14.26 5.02
N LEU A 212 -1.67 14.48 6.33
CA LEU A 212 -2.94 14.62 7.08
C LEU A 212 -3.13 16.01 7.68
N GLY A 213 -2.22 16.93 7.42
CA GLY A 213 -2.31 18.31 7.86
C GLY A 213 -3.32 19.10 7.03
N PRO A 214 -3.79 20.26 7.52
CA PRO A 214 -4.70 21.13 6.79
C PRO A 214 -4.08 21.73 5.51
N ALA A 215 -2.77 21.62 5.30
CA ALA A 215 -2.10 22.16 4.12
C ALA A 215 -2.66 21.58 2.81
N GLU A 216 -2.85 20.25 2.74
CA GLU A 216 -3.39 19.58 1.56
C GLU A 216 -4.83 20.04 1.25
N LEU A 217 -5.67 20.17 2.30
CA LEU A 217 -7.02 20.69 2.14
C LEU A 217 -7.02 22.15 1.68
N LEU A 218 -6.15 22.99 2.24
CA LEU A 218 -6.02 24.37 1.85
C LEU A 218 -5.57 24.55 0.40
N LEU A 219 -4.61 23.76 -0.05
CA LEU A 219 -4.12 23.80 -1.43
C LEU A 219 -5.24 23.57 -2.43
N HIS A 220 -6.12 22.61 -2.15
CA HIS A 220 -7.22 22.23 -3.04
C HIS A 220 -8.47 23.10 -2.88
N TYR A 221 -8.83 23.45 -1.65
CA TYR A 221 -10.14 24.05 -1.33
C TYR A 221 -10.08 25.41 -0.65
N GLY A 222 -8.96 25.80 -0.05
CA GLY A 222 -8.83 27.05 0.67
C GLY A 222 -9.11 28.27 -0.19
N THR A 223 -9.67 29.32 0.42
CA THR A 223 -9.71 30.65 -0.23
C THR A 223 -8.30 31.19 -0.41
N GLU A 224 -8.12 32.13 -1.32
CA GLU A 224 -6.80 32.76 -1.52
C GLU A 224 -6.30 33.45 -0.24
N GLU A 225 -7.21 34.05 0.55
CA GLU A 225 -6.88 34.63 1.84
C GLU A 225 -6.36 33.55 2.82
N GLN A 226 -7.10 32.43 2.98
CA GLN A 226 -6.68 31.33 3.83
C GLN A 226 -5.32 30.76 3.38
N LYS A 227 -5.11 30.57 2.07
CA LYS A 227 -3.84 30.09 1.53
C LYS A 227 -2.69 31.05 1.81
N ASN A 228 -2.87 32.34 1.49
CA ASN A 228 -1.82 33.35 1.63
C ASN A 228 -1.46 33.61 3.11
N HIS A 229 -2.42 33.48 4.03
CA HIS A 229 -2.16 33.62 5.45
C HIS A 229 -1.51 32.34 6.04
N THR A 230 -2.06 31.17 5.76
CA THR A 230 -1.75 29.95 6.52
C THR A 230 -0.59 29.16 5.94
N LEU A 231 -0.54 28.98 4.61
CA LEU A 231 0.49 28.13 4.00
C LEU A 231 1.92 28.59 4.24
N PRO A 232 2.25 29.92 4.19
CA PRO A 232 3.60 30.38 4.53
C PRO A 232 3.99 30.12 5.98
N ARG A 233 3.03 30.17 6.90
CA ARG A 233 3.27 29.93 8.33
C ARG A 233 3.51 28.46 8.62
N LEU A 234 2.75 27.57 7.97
CA LEU A 234 2.96 26.14 7.98
C LEU A 234 4.32 25.75 7.39
N ALA A 235 4.67 26.30 6.23
CA ALA A 235 5.93 26.02 5.56
C ALA A 235 7.17 26.37 6.40
N LYS A 236 7.08 27.45 7.16
CA LYS A 236 8.14 27.93 8.06
C LYS A 236 8.10 27.27 9.45
N GLY A 237 7.13 26.39 9.73
CA GLY A 237 6.95 25.80 11.06
C GLY A 237 6.58 26.80 12.15
N LEU A 238 6.04 27.97 11.78
CA LEU A 238 5.46 28.95 12.71
C LEU A 238 4.11 28.47 13.24
N GLU A 239 3.39 27.71 12.43
CA GLU A 239 2.21 26.95 12.83
C GLU A 239 2.51 25.44 12.77
N ILE A 240 2.13 24.74 13.81
CA ILE A 240 2.18 23.26 13.87
C ILE A 240 0.77 22.74 13.63
N PRO A 241 0.53 22.05 12.53
CA PRO A 241 -0.80 21.59 12.18
C PRO A 241 -1.14 20.25 12.86
N CYS A 242 -2.42 20.07 13.19
CA CYS A 242 -3.00 18.75 13.42
C CYS A 242 -4.38 18.66 12.77
N PHE A 243 -4.95 17.46 12.69
CA PHE A 243 -6.29 17.26 12.11
C PHE A 243 -7.18 16.42 13.03
N GLY A 244 -8.23 17.04 13.56
CA GLY A 244 -9.23 16.43 14.44
C GLY A 244 -10.38 15.82 13.62
N LEU A 245 -10.26 14.52 13.28
CA LEU A 245 -11.32 13.74 12.66
C LEU A 245 -11.92 12.73 13.64
N THR A 246 -11.12 11.86 14.21
CA THR A 246 -11.56 10.73 15.01
C THR A 246 -12.20 11.17 16.32
N ASN A 247 -13.48 10.75 16.53
CA ASN A 247 -14.22 10.95 17.77
C ASN A 247 -14.23 9.63 18.58
N PRO A 248 -14.39 9.67 19.92
CA PRO A 248 -14.55 8.46 20.74
C PRO A 248 -15.61 7.47 20.24
N HIS A 249 -16.69 7.96 19.64
CA HIS A 249 -17.82 7.15 19.13
C HIS A 249 -17.77 6.90 17.61
N ALA A 250 -16.87 7.54 16.88
CA ALA A 250 -16.75 7.44 15.43
C ALA A 250 -15.29 7.33 14.99
N GLY A 251 -14.77 6.09 14.90
CA GLY A 251 -13.44 5.77 14.39
C GLY A 251 -13.49 5.34 12.92
N SER A 252 -13.76 4.06 12.67
CA SER A 252 -13.90 3.52 11.31
C SER A 252 -15.11 4.07 10.57
N ASP A 253 -16.18 4.38 11.29
CA ASP A 253 -17.36 5.07 10.78
C ASP A 253 -17.22 6.60 10.92
N ALA A 254 -16.21 7.14 10.25
CA ALA A 254 -15.88 8.56 10.33
C ALA A 254 -16.96 9.48 9.75
N ALA A 255 -17.88 8.95 8.94
CA ALA A 255 -19.03 9.71 8.44
C ALA A 255 -20.11 9.96 9.51
N SER A 256 -20.10 9.20 10.61
CA SER A 256 -21.07 9.28 11.70
C SER A 256 -20.54 10.05 12.91
N ILE A 257 -19.61 11.00 12.71
CA ILE A 257 -19.07 11.82 13.82
C ILE A 257 -20.20 12.58 14.50
N PRO A 258 -20.28 12.51 15.84
CA PRO A 258 -21.31 13.21 16.62
C PRO A 258 -20.95 14.66 16.93
N ASP A 259 -19.77 15.11 16.56
CA ASP A 259 -19.32 16.49 16.79
C ASP A 259 -20.24 17.46 16.03
N LEU A 260 -20.74 18.46 16.73
CA LEU A 260 -21.83 19.31 16.28
C LEU A 260 -21.42 20.77 16.22
N GLY A 261 -21.68 21.40 15.09
CA GLY A 261 -21.63 22.85 14.94
C GLY A 261 -23.03 23.40 14.65
N ILE A 262 -23.43 24.49 15.33
CA ILE A 262 -24.70 25.18 15.10
C ILE A 262 -24.40 26.57 14.55
N VAL A 263 -24.92 26.89 13.38
CA VAL A 263 -24.81 28.23 12.79
C VAL A 263 -25.55 29.25 13.66
N CYS A 264 -24.89 30.35 13.94
CA CYS A 264 -25.48 31.43 14.76
C CYS A 264 -24.76 32.75 14.51
N LYS A 265 -25.33 33.85 15.00
CA LYS A 265 -24.64 35.11 15.14
C LYS A 265 -23.89 35.18 16.48
N GLY A 266 -22.75 35.86 16.51
CA GLY A 266 -21.97 36.04 17.72
C GLY A 266 -20.94 37.16 17.58
N ILE A 267 -20.29 37.48 18.70
CA ILE A 267 -19.27 38.53 18.73
C ILE A 267 -17.89 37.94 18.54
N TRP A 268 -17.17 38.36 17.53
CA TRP A 268 -15.77 38.03 17.30
C TRP A 268 -14.96 39.33 17.10
N GLU A 269 -13.91 39.53 17.87
CA GLU A 269 -13.06 40.73 17.84
C GLU A 269 -13.87 42.04 17.93
N GLY A 270 -14.92 42.04 18.78
CA GLY A 270 -15.77 43.19 19.03
C GLY A 270 -16.83 43.49 17.95
N ARG A 271 -16.96 42.60 16.95
CA ARG A 271 -17.96 42.75 15.86
C ARG A 271 -18.94 41.60 15.88
N GLU A 272 -20.21 41.88 15.56
CA GLU A 272 -21.17 40.84 15.30
C GLU A 272 -20.87 40.22 13.94
N VAL A 273 -20.65 38.89 13.93
CA VAL A 273 -20.37 38.14 12.74
C VAL A 273 -21.26 36.88 12.69
N LEU A 274 -21.48 36.37 11.49
CA LEU A 274 -22.06 35.03 11.32
C LEU A 274 -20.98 34.01 11.62
N GLY A 275 -21.31 33.09 12.51
CA GLY A 275 -20.38 32.08 13.00
C GLY A 275 -21.09 30.75 13.27
N MET A 276 -20.45 29.92 14.01
CA MET A 276 -20.95 28.65 14.47
C MET A 276 -20.49 28.35 15.89
N ARG A 277 -21.32 27.67 16.67
CA ARG A 277 -20.94 27.15 17.99
C ARG A 277 -20.66 25.68 17.89
N VAL A 278 -19.42 25.29 18.16
CA VAL A 278 -18.94 23.93 17.93
C VAL A 278 -18.70 23.21 19.26
N THR A 279 -19.29 22.02 19.38
CA THR A 279 -19.00 21.07 20.45
C THR A 279 -18.36 19.83 19.84
N CYS A 280 -17.15 19.51 20.26
CA CYS A 280 -16.39 18.38 19.71
C CYS A 280 -15.53 17.70 20.75
N GLU A 281 -15.25 16.40 20.49
CA GLU A 281 -14.30 15.60 21.26
C GLU A 281 -13.48 14.73 20.30
N LYS A 282 -12.18 14.98 20.25
CA LYS A 282 -11.26 14.28 19.34
C LYS A 282 -10.21 13.52 20.12
N ARG A 283 -9.83 12.34 19.62
CA ARG A 283 -8.77 11.52 20.22
C ARG A 283 -7.82 10.96 19.16
N TYR A 284 -6.65 10.56 19.61
CA TYR A 284 -5.56 10.02 18.77
C TYR A 284 -5.01 11.06 17.77
N ILE A 285 -5.08 12.34 18.12
CA ILE A 285 -4.70 13.40 17.19
C ILE A 285 -3.18 13.57 17.23
N THR A 286 -2.53 13.19 16.14
CA THR A 286 -1.08 13.35 15.98
C THR A 286 -0.75 14.83 15.85
N LEU A 287 0.32 15.26 16.56
CA LEU A 287 0.72 16.64 16.80
C LEU A 287 -0.28 17.45 17.65
N GLY A 288 -1.44 16.90 18.01
CA GLY A 288 -2.44 17.59 18.82
C GLY A 288 -1.89 18.29 20.05
N PRO A 289 -1.06 17.65 20.90
CA PRO A 289 -0.54 18.26 22.12
C PRO A 289 0.34 19.51 21.93
N ILE A 290 0.91 19.69 20.75
CA ILE A 290 1.80 20.83 20.42
C ILE A 290 1.28 21.68 19.27
N SER A 291 0.06 21.38 18.79
CA SER A 291 -0.50 22.09 17.64
C SER A 291 -0.88 23.52 17.98
N THR A 292 -0.70 24.40 17.01
CA THR A 292 -1.16 25.79 17.02
C THR A 292 -2.34 25.98 16.07
N LEU A 293 -2.50 25.05 15.11
CA LEU A 293 -3.56 25.08 14.11
C LEU A 293 -4.21 23.69 14.01
N LEU A 294 -5.50 23.64 14.30
CA LEU A 294 -6.33 22.44 14.23
C LEU A 294 -7.24 22.50 12.99
N GLY A 295 -7.04 21.58 12.05
CA GLY A 295 -8.07 21.23 11.09
C GLY A 295 -9.13 20.40 11.81
N LEU A 296 -10.37 20.84 11.85
CA LEU A 296 -11.45 20.22 12.62
C LEU A 296 -12.59 19.79 11.69
N ALA A 297 -12.97 18.53 11.76
CA ALA A 297 -14.17 18.01 11.11
C ALA A 297 -15.32 17.84 12.11
N PHE A 298 -16.50 18.30 11.76
CA PHE A 298 -17.74 18.23 12.55
C PHE A 298 -18.95 18.29 11.63
N ARG A 299 -20.13 17.94 12.14
CA ARG A 299 -21.39 18.07 11.42
C ARG A 299 -22.01 19.45 11.70
N LEU A 300 -22.29 20.22 10.65
CA LEU A 300 -22.84 21.54 10.75
C LEU A 300 -24.36 21.51 10.56
N HIS A 301 -25.08 22.20 11.43
CA HIS A 301 -26.53 22.41 11.35
C HIS A 301 -26.84 23.91 11.34
N ASP A 302 -27.90 24.28 10.64
CA ASP A 302 -28.41 25.65 10.49
C ASP A 302 -29.93 25.71 10.80
N PRO A 303 -30.32 25.56 12.07
CA PRO A 303 -31.73 25.53 12.44
C PRO A 303 -32.45 26.87 12.21
N ASP A 304 -31.71 27.97 12.19
CA ASP A 304 -32.24 29.33 11.95
C ASP A 304 -32.22 29.75 10.48
N HIS A 305 -31.81 28.82 9.57
CA HIS A 305 -31.74 29.04 8.13
C HIS A 305 -30.93 30.28 7.69
N LEU A 306 -29.83 30.56 8.41
CA LEU A 306 -28.91 31.68 8.14
C LEU A 306 -28.04 31.47 6.90
N LEU A 307 -27.86 30.23 6.46
CA LEU A 307 -27.10 29.84 5.26
C LEU A 307 -27.97 29.38 4.09
N GLY A 308 -29.27 29.13 4.32
CA GLY A 308 -30.18 28.64 3.29
C GLY A 308 -31.26 27.71 3.85
N GLU A 309 -31.94 26.99 2.96
CA GLU A 309 -33.09 26.18 3.35
C GLU A 309 -32.79 24.87 4.09
N LYS A 310 -31.54 24.41 4.03
CA LYS A 310 -31.14 23.12 4.66
C LYS A 310 -30.79 23.32 6.11
N GLU A 311 -31.41 22.58 7.01
CA GLU A 311 -31.03 22.50 8.41
C GLU A 311 -29.78 21.65 8.63
N ASP A 312 -29.73 20.44 8.10
CA ASP A 312 -28.54 19.58 8.14
C ASP A 312 -27.63 19.89 6.96
N ILE A 313 -26.64 20.73 7.20
CA ILE A 313 -25.65 21.12 6.18
C ILE A 313 -24.70 19.97 5.85
N GLY A 314 -24.34 19.15 6.85
CA GLY A 314 -23.45 18.01 6.69
C GLY A 314 -22.04 18.23 7.27
N ILE A 315 -21.16 17.26 6.99
CA ILE A 315 -19.77 17.29 7.50
C ILE A 315 -19.04 18.48 6.89
N THR A 316 -18.46 19.29 7.78
CA THR A 316 -17.76 20.52 7.46
C THR A 316 -16.36 20.48 8.06
N CYS A 317 -15.39 21.06 7.37
CA CYS A 317 -14.01 21.18 7.85
C CYS A 317 -13.66 22.66 8.08
N ALA A 318 -13.08 22.97 9.23
CA ALA A 318 -12.66 24.31 9.59
C ALA A 318 -11.21 24.37 10.06
N LEU A 319 -10.56 25.51 9.93
CA LEU A 319 -9.26 25.83 10.50
C LEU A 319 -9.48 26.56 11.84
N VAL A 320 -9.01 25.95 12.92
CA VAL A 320 -9.21 26.46 14.27
C VAL A 320 -7.86 26.73 14.92
N ARG A 321 -7.64 27.94 15.40
CA ARG A 321 -6.48 28.23 16.23
C ARG A 321 -6.67 27.55 17.58
N THR A 322 -5.62 26.90 18.08
CA THR A 322 -5.70 26.15 19.34
C THR A 322 -5.76 27.04 20.59
N ASP A 323 -5.42 28.33 20.44
CA ASP A 323 -5.56 29.35 21.47
C ASP A 323 -6.98 29.99 21.51
N THR A 324 -7.92 29.54 20.67
CA THR A 324 -9.30 30.01 20.67
C THR A 324 -9.97 29.68 22.00
N PRO A 325 -10.64 30.68 22.66
CA PRO A 325 -11.32 30.45 23.93
C PRO A 325 -12.29 29.29 23.87
N GLY A 326 -12.15 28.35 24.80
CA GLY A 326 -12.95 27.12 24.87
C GLY A 326 -12.39 25.92 24.09
N VAL A 327 -11.37 26.09 23.27
CA VAL A 327 -10.61 24.99 22.69
C VAL A 327 -9.61 24.45 23.73
N ASN A 328 -9.60 23.14 23.92
CA ASN A 328 -8.74 22.49 24.89
C ASN A 328 -7.82 21.49 24.18
N ILE A 329 -6.54 21.60 24.43
CA ILE A 329 -5.51 20.66 24.04
C ILE A 329 -5.22 19.75 25.23
N GLY A 330 -5.42 18.44 25.03
CA GLY A 330 -5.23 17.46 26.09
C GLY A 330 -3.79 17.00 26.29
N ARG A 331 -3.64 16.13 27.28
CA ARG A 331 -2.35 15.46 27.54
C ARG A 331 -2.06 14.41 26.46
N ARG A 332 -0.83 13.93 26.42
CA ARG A 332 -0.37 12.95 25.43
C ARG A 332 -0.96 11.55 25.64
N HIS A 333 -1.28 10.88 24.56
CA HIS A 333 -1.35 9.42 24.51
C HIS A 333 0.07 8.82 24.42
N ASN A 334 0.23 7.57 24.77
CA ASN A 334 1.48 6.81 24.60
C ASN A 334 1.24 5.60 23.68
N PRO A 335 1.22 5.81 22.33
CA PRO A 335 0.92 4.73 21.38
C PRO A 335 2.11 3.76 21.28
N LEU A 336 2.01 2.62 21.94
CA LEU A 336 2.98 1.54 21.94
C LEU A 336 4.43 2.02 22.16
N ASN A 337 4.63 2.89 23.15
CA ASN A 337 5.93 3.46 23.45
C ASN A 337 6.54 4.31 22.32
N SER A 338 5.79 4.65 21.30
CA SER A 338 6.21 5.62 20.30
C SER A 338 5.96 7.03 20.84
N VAL A 339 6.99 7.81 20.91
CA VAL A 339 6.97 9.10 21.62
C VAL A 339 6.62 10.28 20.72
N PHE A 340 6.07 10.06 19.55
CA PHE A 340 5.54 11.17 18.75
C PHE A 340 4.38 11.86 19.47
N GLN A 341 4.23 13.13 19.26
CA GLN A 341 3.19 13.92 19.86
C GLN A 341 1.81 13.46 19.38
N ASN A 342 0.98 12.97 20.30
CA ASN A 342 -0.36 12.47 20.01
C ASN A 342 -1.23 12.66 21.25
N GLY A 343 -2.47 13.14 21.08
CA GLY A 343 -3.34 13.40 22.23
C GLY A 343 -4.76 13.77 21.82
N PRO A 344 -5.65 13.96 22.81
CA PRO A 344 -7.02 14.39 22.60
C PRO A 344 -7.12 15.91 22.48
N ASN A 345 -8.14 16.39 21.77
CA ASN A 345 -8.54 17.79 21.67
C ASN A 345 -10.07 17.87 21.83
N TRP A 346 -10.58 18.86 22.53
CA TRP A 346 -12.02 19.03 22.70
C TRP A 346 -12.40 20.48 22.85
N GLY A 347 -13.69 20.78 22.61
CA GLY A 347 -14.30 22.06 22.87
C GLY A 347 -15.79 21.90 23.15
N LYS A 348 -16.35 22.75 23.98
CA LYS A 348 -17.77 22.78 24.27
C LYS A 348 -18.31 24.17 23.98
N ASP A 349 -19.28 24.23 23.07
CA ASP A 349 -19.96 25.50 22.70
C ASP A 349 -19.01 26.63 22.26
N VAL A 350 -17.94 26.27 21.54
CA VAL A 350 -16.90 27.20 21.11
C VAL A 350 -17.39 27.99 19.91
N PHE A 351 -17.42 29.34 20.05
CA PHE A 351 -17.78 30.23 18.93
C PHE A 351 -16.64 30.35 17.94
N MET A 352 -16.94 30.13 16.66
CA MET A 352 -16.02 30.23 15.53
C MET A 352 -16.67 30.99 14.37
N PRO A 353 -16.00 31.99 13.76
CA PRO A 353 -16.49 32.60 12.54
C PRO A 353 -16.67 31.64 11.39
N LEU A 354 -17.67 31.81 10.55
CA LEU A 354 -17.89 30.94 9.37
C LEU A 354 -16.75 31.00 8.35
N ASP A 355 -16.01 32.10 8.30
CA ASP A 355 -14.84 32.25 7.42
C ASP A 355 -13.70 31.28 7.77
N TRP A 356 -13.76 30.63 8.94
CA TRP A 356 -12.82 29.57 9.31
C TRP A 356 -13.11 28.23 8.63
N ILE A 357 -14.29 28.09 8.01
CA ILE A 357 -14.56 26.92 7.15
C ILE A 357 -13.55 26.93 6.01
N ILE A 358 -12.90 25.79 5.77
CA ILE A 358 -11.94 25.65 4.65
C ILE A 358 -12.68 25.92 3.33
N GLY A 359 -12.23 26.93 2.59
CA GLY A 359 -12.89 27.42 1.38
C GLY A 359 -14.04 28.40 1.64
N GLY A 360 -14.24 28.81 2.91
CA GLY A 360 -15.25 29.77 3.33
C GLY A 360 -16.66 29.18 3.45
N PRO A 361 -17.66 30.00 3.77
CA PRO A 361 -19.03 29.54 4.04
C PRO A 361 -19.67 28.73 2.90
N LYS A 362 -19.29 28.99 1.65
CA LYS A 362 -19.79 28.26 0.47
C LYS A 362 -19.41 26.78 0.44
N MET A 363 -18.39 26.43 1.19
CA MET A 363 -17.89 25.05 1.29
C MET A 363 -18.42 24.32 2.53
N ALA A 364 -19.34 24.91 3.27
CA ALA A 364 -20.07 24.25 4.34
C ALA A 364 -20.74 22.96 3.82
N GLY A 365 -20.63 21.87 4.55
CA GLY A 365 -21.17 20.57 4.17
C GLY A 365 -20.33 19.79 3.13
N GLN A 366 -19.23 20.35 2.61
CA GLN A 366 -18.36 19.67 1.65
C GLN A 366 -17.16 18.95 2.31
N GLY A 367 -17.11 18.92 3.63
CA GLY A 367 -15.96 18.42 4.37
C GLY A 367 -15.69 16.93 4.11
N TRP A 368 -16.71 16.11 3.93
CA TRP A 368 -16.52 14.68 3.64
C TRP A 368 -15.81 14.47 2.30
N ARG A 369 -16.25 15.16 1.27
CA ARG A 369 -15.60 15.14 -0.04
C ARG A 369 -14.14 15.58 0.05
N MET A 370 -13.88 16.70 0.74
CA MET A 370 -12.51 17.20 0.96
C MET A 370 -11.62 16.13 1.60
N LEU A 371 -12.13 15.46 2.66
CA LEU A 371 -11.40 14.42 3.35
C LEU A 371 -11.13 13.21 2.45
N MET A 372 -12.11 12.76 1.67
CA MET A 372 -11.94 11.59 0.81
C MET A 372 -10.91 11.83 -0.29
N GLU A 373 -10.87 13.02 -0.87
CA GLU A 373 -9.89 13.37 -1.90
C GLU A 373 -8.47 13.56 -1.33
N CYS A 374 -8.32 14.18 -0.17
CA CYS A 374 -7.02 14.48 0.42
C CYS A 374 -6.41 13.31 1.22
N LEU A 375 -7.23 12.51 1.93
CA LEU A 375 -6.74 11.35 2.68
C LEU A 375 -6.13 10.24 1.79
N ALA A 376 -6.44 10.24 0.49
CA ALA A 376 -5.84 9.30 -0.44
C ALA A 376 -4.32 9.50 -0.57
N ALA A 377 -3.82 10.74 -0.44
CA ALA A 377 -2.40 11.06 -0.51
C ALA A 377 -1.60 10.37 0.62
N GLY A 378 -2.05 10.53 1.87
CA GLY A 378 -1.40 9.89 3.02
C GLY A 378 -1.35 8.36 2.91
N ARG A 379 -2.47 7.75 2.53
CA ARG A 379 -2.53 6.29 2.29
C ARG A 379 -1.61 5.83 1.18
N SER A 380 -1.44 6.63 0.13
CA SER A 380 -0.61 6.28 -1.03
C SER A 380 0.87 6.36 -0.74
N ILE A 381 1.29 7.28 0.13
CA ILE A 381 2.68 7.70 0.28
C ILE A 381 3.22 7.36 1.67
N SER A 382 2.64 7.92 2.72
CA SER A 382 3.26 8.00 4.04
C SER A 382 3.39 6.64 4.73
N LEU A 383 2.28 5.91 4.90
CA LEU A 383 2.28 4.62 5.57
C LEU A 383 2.97 3.51 4.75
N PRO A 384 2.80 3.44 3.41
CA PRO A 384 3.60 2.55 2.59
C PRO A 384 5.10 2.80 2.72
N SER A 385 5.52 4.06 2.80
CA SER A 385 6.93 4.44 2.91
C SER A 385 7.53 4.10 4.26
N SER A 386 6.83 4.40 5.36
CA SER A 386 7.31 4.05 6.71
C SER A 386 7.41 2.53 6.88
N GLY A 387 6.39 1.77 6.47
CA GLY A 387 6.42 0.31 6.50
C GLY A 387 7.56 -0.29 5.68
N THR A 388 7.84 0.28 4.49
CA THR A 388 8.97 -0.15 3.65
C THR A 388 10.31 0.22 4.28
N GLY A 389 10.43 1.39 4.90
CA GLY A 389 11.64 1.80 5.63
C GLY A 389 11.98 0.84 6.77
N TYR A 390 11.01 0.48 7.60
CA TYR A 390 11.20 -0.52 8.65
C TYR A 390 11.62 -1.88 8.09
N ALA A 391 11.02 -2.30 6.98
CA ALA A 391 11.39 -3.56 6.34
C ALA A 391 12.80 -3.52 5.73
N LYS A 392 13.27 -2.38 5.21
CA LYS A 392 14.66 -2.20 4.74
C LYS A 392 15.66 -2.33 5.87
N LEU A 393 15.41 -1.66 7.00
CA LEU A 393 16.26 -1.80 8.19
C LEU A 393 16.29 -3.25 8.67
N ALA A 394 15.13 -3.90 8.77
CA ALA A 394 15.02 -5.31 9.15
C ALA A 394 15.83 -6.21 8.22
N ALA A 395 15.66 -6.09 6.90
CA ALA A 395 16.38 -6.90 5.92
C ALA A 395 17.90 -6.71 5.98
N ARG A 396 18.34 -5.44 6.04
CA ARG A 396 19.76 -5.09 6.08
C ARG A 396 20.43 -5.63 7.34
N ALA A 397 19.85 -5.31 8.48
CA ALA A 397 20.39 -5.68 9.77
C ALA A 397 20.34 -7.19 10.01
N THR A 398 19.21 -7.84 9.73
CA THR A 398 19.03 -9.26 10.00
C THR A 398 19.90 -10.13 9.11
N GLY A 399 20.06 -9.76 7.82
CA GLY A 399 20.99 -10.45 6.93
C GLY A 399 22.43 -10.40 7.41
N ALA A 400 22.91 -9.22 7.82
CA ALA A 400 24.24 -9.06 8.38
C ALA A 400 24.41 -9.83 9.70
N TYR A 401 23.42 -9.73 10.60
CA TYR A 401 23.43 -10.46 11.87
C TYR A 401 23.49 -11.97 11.67
N ALA A 402 22.70 -12.50 10.74
CA ALA A 402 22.65 -13.92 10.43
C ALA A 402 24.00 -14.45 9.89
N ARG A 403 24.82 -13.59 9.28
CA ARG A 403 26.18 -13.95 8.85
C ARG A 403 27.18 -13.88 10.01
N VAL A 404 27.09 -12.86 10.85
CA VAL A 404 28.05 -12.60 11.95
C VAL A 404 27.83 -13.55 13.13
N ARG A 405 26.56 -13.76 13.52
CA ARG A 405 26.20 -14.66 14.61
C ARG A 405 26.42 -16.11 14.22
N SER A 406 27.19 -16.85 15.03
CA SER A 406 27.41 -18.27 14.84
C SER A 406 26.85 -19.09 15.98
N GLN A 407 26.24 -20.23 15.65
CA GLN A 407 25.87 -21.30 16.57
C GLN A 407 26.30 -22.63 15.94
N PHE A 408 26.60 -23.62 16.78
CA PHE A 408 27.10 -24.92 16.30
C PHE A 408 28.31 -24.75 15.36
N LYS A 409 29.15 -23.76 15.62
CA LYS A 409 30.37 -23.40 14.81
C LYS A 409 30.01 -22.97 13.36
N THR A 410 28.79 -22.55 13.12
CA THR A 410 28.28 -22.18 11.78
C THR A 410 27.54 -20.86 11.88
N PRO A 411 27.70 -19.90 10.96
CA PRO A 411 26.85 -18.72 10.86
C PRO A 411 25.37 -19.13 10.78
N ILE A 412 24.52 -18.49 11.59
CA ILE A 412 23.10 -18.92 11.67
C ILE A 412 22.35 -18.78 10.35
N GLY A 413 22.76 -17.84 9.50
CA GLY A 413 22.20 -17.66 8.15
C GLY A 413 22.43 -18.80 7.17
N LYS A 414 23.17 -19.85 7.58
CA LYS A 414 23.35 -21.10 6.82
C LYS A 414 22.43 -22.24 7.27
N PHE A 415 21.56 -22.00 8.24
CA PHE A 415 20.53 -22.98 8.63
C PHE A 415 19.26 -22.75 7.82
N GLU A 416 18.68 -23.78 7.24
CA GLU A 416 17.51 -23.72 6.37
C GLU A 416 16.33 -23.00 7.00
N GLY A 417 16.08 -23.18 8.31
CA GLY A 417 15.01 -22.46 9.01
C GLY A 417 15.25 -20.95 9.11
N ILE A 418 16.50 -20.49 9.14
CA ILE A 418 16.84 -19.06 9.08
C ILE A 418 16.78 -18.54 7.64
N GLU A 419 17.21 -19.35 6.66
CA GLU A 419 17.14 -19.02 5.23
C GLU A 419 15.70 -18.83 4.78
N GLU A 420 14.77 -19.68 5.28
CA GLU A 420 13.33 -19.53 5.00
C GLU A 420 12.79 -18.17 5.47
N ALA A 421 13.13 -17.74 6.69
CA ALA A 421 12.74 -16.42 7.21
C ALA A 421 13.40 -15.28 6.42
N LEU A 422 14.69 -15.39 6.10
CA LEU A 422 15.40 -14.41 5.26
C LEU A 422 14.80 -14.30 3.86
N ALA A 423 14.39 -15.42 3.26
CA ALA A 423 13.72 -15.43 1.97
C ALA A 423 12.39 -14.66 2.00
N ARG A 424 11.58 -14.86 3.06
CA ARG A 424 10.34 -14.09 3.26
C ARG A 424 10.62 -12.60 3.46
N ILE A 425 11.67 -12.25 4.22
CA ILE A 425 12.10 -10.86 4.42
C ILE A 425 12.46 -10.22 3.07
N GLY A 426 13.36 -10.83 2.31
CA GLY A 426 13.85 -10.30 1.04
C GLY A 426 12.75 -10.16 -0.01
N GLY A 427 11.96 -11.21 -0.20
CA GLY A 427 10.89 -11.23 -1.18
C GLY A 427 9.75 -10.24 -0.84
N ASN A 428 9.31 -10.18 0.41
CA ASN A 428 8.30 -9.20 0.84
C ASN A 428 8.81 -7.77 0.67
N LEU A 429 10.04 -7.48 1.04
CA LEU A 429 10.63 -6.15 0.88
C LEU A 429 10.71 -5.73 -0.59
N TYR A 430 11.07 -6.65 -1.49
CA TYR A 430 11.12 -6.36 -2.92
C TYR A 430 9.75 -5.94 -3.47
N VAL A 431 8.69 -6.65 -3.07
CA VAL A 431 7.28 -6.31 -3.40
C VAL A 431 6.89 -4.96 -2.81
N MET A 432 7.21 -4.73 -1.53
CA MET A 432 6.83 -3.50 -0.82
C MET A 432 7.43 -2.27 -1.48
N ASP A 433 8.72 -2.28 -1.75
CA ASP A 433 9.42 -1.15 -2.34
C ASP A 433 9.00 -0.89 -3.79
N ALA A 434 8.72 -1.95 -4.56
CA ALA A 434 8.14 -1.85 -5.89
C ALA A 434 6.77 -1.15 -5.88
N ALA A 435 5.87 -1.59 -5.01
CA ALA A 435 4.52 -1.04 -4.90
C ALA A 435 4.53 0.41 -4.39
N ARG A 436 5.36 0.72 -3.37
CA ARG A 436 5.56 2.07 -2.86
C ARG A 436 6.02 3.03 -3.98
N THR A 437 7.05 2.65 -4.71
CA THR A 437 7.64 3.48 -5.78
C THR A 437 6.65 3.72 -6.92
N MET A 438 5.98 2.67 -7.38
CA MET A 438 4.99 2.78 -8.46
C MET A 438 3.79 3.65 -8.05
N THR A 439 3.34 3.54 -6.78
CA THR A 439 2.20 4.31 -6.30
C THR A 439 2.55 5.79 -6.11
N ALA A 440 3.72 6.11 -5.54
CA ALA A 440 4.19 7.49 -5.42
C ALA A 440 4.34 8.14 -6.81
N GLY A 441 4.91 7.42 -7.77
CA GLY A 441 5.01 7.88 -9.16
C GLY A 441 3.65 8.10 -9.84
N ALA A 442 2.62 7.33 -9.50
CA ALA A 442 1.27 7.58 -10.00
C ALA A 442 0.72 8.93 -9.49
N VAL A 443 0.96 9.25 -8.22
CA VAL A 443 0.57 10.55 -7.66
C VAL A 443 1.31 11.69 -8.35
N ASP A 444 2.60 11.55 -8.65
CA ASP A 444 3.38 12.53 -9.40
C ASP A 444 2.86 12.73 -10.84
N LEU A 445 2.20 11.73 -11.41
CA LEU A 445 1.52 11.83 -12.70
C LEU A 445 0.12 12.47 -12.60
N GLY A 446 -0.28 12.94 -11.42
CA GLY A 446 -1.57 13.58 -11.17
C GLY A 446 -2.71 12.60 -10.84
N GLU A 447 -2.42 11.32 -10.69
CA GLU A 447 -3.43 10.34 -10.30
C GLU A 447 -3.79 10.46 -8.80
N LYS A 448 -5.06 10.22 -8.51
CA LYS A 448 -5.59 10.13 -7.14
C LYS A 448 -6.15 8.72 -6.90
N PRO A 449 -5.30 7.70 -6.84
CA PRO A 449 -5.71 6.29 -6.96
C PRO A 449 -6.30 5.76 -5.64
N SER A 450 -7.60 6.00 -5.40
CA SER A 450 -8.22 5.71 -4.10
C SER A 450 -8.25 4.21 -3.74
N VAL A 451 -8.48 3.32 -4.71
CA VAL A 451 -8.46 1.85 -4.48
C VAL A 451 -7.03 1.36 -4.30
N ILE A 452 -6.10 1.80 -5.14
CA ILE A 452 -4.68 1.44 -5.03
C ILE A 452 -4.09 1.96 -3.72
N SER A 453 -4.46 3.16 -3.27
CA SER A 453 -4.02 3.70 -1.97
C SER A 453 -4.41 2.77 -0.81
N ALA A 454 -5.61 2.21 -0.88
CA ALA A 454 -6.09 1.22 0.09
C ALA A 454 -5.29 -0.09 0.01
N ILE A 455 -4.98 -0.57 -1.20
CA ILE A 455 -4.16 -1.76 -1.44
C ILE A 455 -2.77 -1.60 -0.81
N VAL A 456 -2.06 -0.52 -1.16
CA VAL A 456 -0.68 -0.33 -0.68
C VAL A 456 -0.63 -0.06 0.81
N LYS A 457 -1.55 0.73 1.36
CA LYS A 457 -1.64 0.94 2.80
C LYS A 457 -1.81 -0.39 3.55
N TYR A 458 -2.78 -1.19 3.16
CA TYR A 458 -3.05 -2.47 3.80
C TYR A 458 -1.86 -3.43 3.67
N HIS A 459 -1.46 -3.72 2.44
CA HIS A 459 -0.45 -4.75 2.20
C HIS A 459 0.95 -4.37 2.66
N LEU A 460 1.36 -3.11 2.56
CA LEU A 460 2.71 -2.73 2.96
C LEU A 460 2.84 -2.65 4.49
N THR A 461 1.78 -2.25 5.19
CA THR A 461 1.79 -2.31 6.66
C THR A 461 1.75 -3.74 7.19
N GLU A 462 0.94 -4.64 6.60
CA GLU A 462 0.89 -6.05 7.01
C GLU A 462 2.16 -6.83 6.63
N ARG A 463 2.70 -6.61 5.42
CA ARG A 463 3.98 -7.22 5.01
C ARG A 463 5.13 -6.70 5.86
N GLY A 464 5.14 -5.41 6.22
CA GLY A 464 6.11 -4.84 7.14
C GLY A 464 6.10 -5.54 8.50
N ARG A 465 4.90 -5.81 9.05
CA ARG A 465 4.76 -6.59 10.29
C ARG A 465 5.34 -8.00 10.15
N ALA A 466 5.03 -8.69 9.05
CA ALA A 466 5.56 -10.02 8.80
C ALA A 466 7.09 -10.01 8.70
N VAL A 467 7.67 -9.06 7.98
CA VAL A 467 9.12 -8.89 7.86
C VAL A 467 9.80 -8.64 9.21
N VAL A 468 9.23 -7.75 10.02
CA VAL A 468 9.81 -7.44 11.34
C VAL A 468 9.65 -8.61 12.30
N ASN A 469 8.55 -9.39 12.25
CA ASN A 469 8.39 -10.62 13.03
C ASN A 469 9.47 -11.64 12.67
N ASP A 470 9.65 -11.95 11.38
CA ASP A 470 10.72 -12.86 10.92
C ASP A 470 12.11 -12.36 11.37
N ALA A 471 12.35 -11.06 11.34
CA ALA A 471 13.61 -10.46 11.78
C ALA A 471 13.81 -10.60 13.30
N MET A 472 12.76 -10.43 14.10
CA MET A 472 12.81 -10.64 15.56
C MET A 472 13.13 -12.10 15.90
N ASP A 473 12.53 -13.05 15.17
CA ASP A 473 12.81 -14.47 15.36
C ASP A 473 14.29 -14.80 15.09
N ILE A 474 14.88 -14.24 14.04
CA ILE A 474 16.30 -14.45 13.71
C ILE A 474 17.22 -13.81 14.76
N LEU A 475 16.89 -12.62 15.25
CA LEU A 475 17.69 -11.96 16.30
C LEU A 475 17.55 -12.66 17.68
N GLY A 476 16.45 -13.34 17.93
CA GLY A 476 16.18 -14.03 19.18
C GLY A 476 16.27 -13.10 20.39
N GLY A 477 16.94 -13.50 21.46
CA GLY A 477 17.05 -12.73 22.71
C GLY A 477 17.58 -11.31 22.52
N LYS A 478 18.49 -11.07 21.55
CA LYS A 478 18.96 -9.73 21.24
C LYS A 478 17.84 -8.81 20.72
N GLY A 479 16.92 -9.34 19.93
CA GLY A 479 15.76 -8.59 19.45
C GLY A 479 14.76 -8.27 20.56
N ILE A 480 14.65 -9.14 21.57
CA ILE A 480 13.72 -9.02 22.69
C ILE A 480 14.20 -8.02 23.76
N CYS A 481 15.50 -8.07 24.11
CA CYS A 481 16.05 -7.19 25.12
C CYS A 481 16.28 -5.79 24.54
N LEU A 482 15.48 -4.81 24.98
CA LEU A 482 15.62 -3.42 24.55
C LEU A 482 16.89 -2.79 25.13
N GLY A 483 17.42 -1.80 24.42
CA GLY A 483 18.59 -1.04 24.79
C GLY A 483 19.16 -0.29 23.61
N PRO A 484 20.21 0.53 23.80
CA PRO A 484 20.89 1.26 22.73
C PRO A 484 21.36 0.37 21.58
N ASN A 485 21.76 -0.87 21.89
CA ASN A 485 22.27 -1.84 20.90
C ASN A 485 21.16 -2.63 20.18
N ASN A 486 19.89 -2.45 20.56
CA ASN A 486 18.78 -3.10 19.90
C ASN A 486 18.16 -2.20 18.84
N PHE A 487 18.33 -2.52 17.57
CA PHE A 487 17.82 -1.76 16.44
C PHE A 487 16.46 -2.23 15.91
N LEU A 488 15.89 -3.34 16.40
CA LEU A 488 14.60 -3.87 15.92
C LEU A 488 13.46 -3.81 16.93
N GLY A 489 13.74 -4.00 18.21
CA GLY A 489 12.68 -4.10 19.23
C GLY A 489 11.79 -2.87 19.30
N ARG A 490 12.31 -1.69 19.03
CA ARG A 490 11.56 -0.43 18.96
C ARG A 490 10.58 -0.44 17.76
N ILE A 491 11.06 -0.82 16.59
CA ILE A 491 10.24 -0.92 15.38
C ILE A 491 9.15 -1.97 15.54
N TYR A 492 9.48 -3.11 16.16
CA TYR A 492 8.50 -4.14 16.48
C TYR A 492 7.34 -3.61 17.34
N GLN A 493 7.64 -2.79 18.34
CA GLN A 493 6.62 -2.15 19.17
C GLN A 493 5.76 -1.17 18.38
N GLN A 494 6.37 -0.34 17.54
CA GLN A 494 5.73 0.83 16.92
C GLN A 494 4.99 0.51 15.62
N LEU A 495 5.43 -0.48 14.87
CA LEU A 495 4.87 -0.82 13.56
C LEU A 495 3.35 -1.09 13.57
N PRO A 496 2.75 -1.73 14.60
CA PRO A 496 1.30 -1.92 14.65
C PRO A 496 0.48 -0.63 14.66
N ILE A 497 1.05 0.52 14.98
CA ILE A 497 0.34 1.81 14.92
C ILE A 497 -0.20 2.06 13.51
N ALA A 498 0.60 1.73 12.50
CA ALA A 498 0.26 1.94 11.09
C ALA A 498 -0.98 1.14 10.61
N ILE A 499 -1.37 0.07 11.31
CA ILE A 499 -2.56 -0.71 10.91
C ILE A 499 -3.87 -0.02 11.27
N THR A 500 -3.85 0.94 12.20
CA THR A 500 -5.07 1.61 12.69
C THR A 500 -5.32 2.95 12.00
N VAL A 501 -4.27 3.71 11.69
CA VAL A 501 -4.38 5.08 11.15
C VAL A 501 -4.76 5.08 9.67
N GLU A 502 -5.41 6.15 9.22
CA GLU A 502 -5.89 6.35 7.85
C GLU A 502 -6.82 5.24 7.34
N GLY A 503 -7.63 4.72 8.22
CA GLY A 503 -8.51 3.59 8.01
C GLY A 503 -7.91 2.28 8.49
N ALA A 504 -8.57 1.65 9.49
CA ALA A 504 -8.12 0.38 10.03
C ALA A 504 -7.96 -0.68 8.93
N ASN A 505 -6.91 -1.50 9.01
CA ASN A 505 -6.61 -2.50 7.97
C ASN A 505 -7.78 -3.45 7.70
N ILE A 506 -8.52 -3.87 8.72
CA ILE A 506 -9.69 -4.72 8.55
C ILE A 506 -10.75 -4.02 7.69
N LEU A 507 -11.08 -2.76 8.01
CA LEU A 507 -12.02 -1.96 7.22
C LEU A 507 -11.52 -1.77 5.78
N THR A 508 -10.26 -1.37 5.63
CA THR A 508 -9.65 -1.07 4.33
C THR A 508 -9.72 -2.29 3.40
N ARG A 509 -9.33 -3.46 3.88
CA ARG A 509 -9.37 -4.71 3.11
C ARG A 509 -10.80 -5.13 2.77
N ASN A 510 -11.72 -5.06 3.73
CA ASN A 510 -13.06 -5.65 3.59
C ASN A 510 -14.02 -4.75 2.81
N LEU A 511 -13.93 -3.43 2.97
CA LEU A 511 -14.93 -2.50 2.44
C LEU A 511 -14.38 -1.57 1.35
N ILE A 512 -13.09 -1.19 1.41
CA ILE A 512 -12.57 -0.19 0.47
C ILE A 512 -12.04 -0.87 -0.80
N VAL A 513 -11.12 -1.83 -0.69
CA VAL A 513 -10.41 -2.39 -1.87
C VAL A 513 -11.38 -2.95 -2.90
N PHE A 514 -12.25 -3.88 -2.53
CA PHE A 514 -13.21 -4.46 -3.47
C PHE A 514 -14.55 -3.74 -3.46
N GLY A 515 -15.04 -3.29 -2.30
CA GLY A 515 -16.36 -2.66 -2.21
C GLY A 515 -16.48 -1.39 -3.03
N GLN A 516 -15.48 -0.53 -3.02
CA GLN A 516 -15.40 0.62 -3.92
C GLN A 516 -14.87 0.23 -5.29
N GLY A 517 -13.86 -0.65 -5.36
CA GLY A 517 -13.24 -1.09 -6.60
C GLY A 517 -14.22 -1.74 -7.57
N ALA A 518 -15.15 -2.57 -7.09
CA ALA A 518 -16.16 -3.23 -7.92
C ALA A 518 -17.07 -2.25 -8.66
N ILE A 519 -17.32 -1.09 -8.09
CA ILE A 519 -18.13 -0.05 -8.73
C ILE A 519 -17.26 0.84 -9.64
N ARG A 520 -16.13 1.30 -9.13
CA ARG A 520 -15.31 2.32 -9.78
C ARG A 520 -14.43 1.77 -10.90
N CYS A 521 -13.72 0.67 -10.61
CA CYS A 521 -12.69 0.11 -11.51
C CYS A 521 -13.30 -0.82 -12.56
N HIS A 522 -14.55 -1.27 -12.35
CA HIS A 522 -15.24 -2.10 -13.33
C HIS A 522 -15.58 -1.29 -14.60
N PRO A 523 -15.31 -1.81 -15.81
CA PRO A 523 -15.48 -1.06 -17.05
C PRO A 523 -16.93 -0.58 -17.34
N TYR A 524 -17.94 -1.23 -16.76
CA TYR A 524 -19.34 -1.02 -17.10
C TYR A 524 -20.26 -0.66 -15.93
N VAL A 525 -20.03 -1.17 -14.71
CA VAL A 525 -20.96 -1.07 -13.58
C VAL A 525 -21.34 0.37 -13.26
N LEU A 526 -20.37 1.27 -13.11
CA LEU A 526 -20.68 2.68 -12.84
C LEU A 526 -21.44 3.35 -13.98
N LYS A 527 -21.15 2.98 -15.24
CA LYS A 527 -21.87 3.48 -16.42
C LYS A 527 -23.33 3.03 -16.42
N GLU A 528 -23.59 1.76 -16.09
CA GLU A 528 -24.93 1.20 -15.95
C GLU A 528 -25.72 1.89 -14.85
N MET A 529 -25.09 2.07 -13.68
CA MET A 529 -25.71 2.75 -12.52
C MET A 529 -26.07 4.20 -12.86
N ASN A 530 -25.15 4.94 -13.46
CA ASN A 530 -25.40 6.35 -13.83
C ASN A 530 -26.48 6.47 -14.91
N ALA A 531 -26.45 5.64 -15.94
CA ALA A 531 -27.45 5.61 -16.98
C ALA A 531 -28.85 5.23 -16.43
N ALA A 532 -28.87 4.27 -15.49
CA ALA A 532 -30.10 3.86 -14.84
C ALA A 532 -30.69 4.98 -13.97
N ARG A 533 -29.89 5.69 -13.20
CA ARG A 533 -30.34 6.86 -12.39
C ARG A 533 -30.86 7.97 -13.27
N ALA A 534 -30.18 8.29 -14.36
CA ALA A 534 -30.56 9.31 -15.32
C ALA A 534 -31.78 8.88 -16.18
N GLY A 535 -32.16 7.60 -16.19
CA GLY A 535 -33.18 7.09 -17.10
C GLY A 535 -32.76 7.05 -18.57
N ASP A 536 -31.44 7.12 -18.84
CA ASP A 536 -30.88 7.10 -20.20
C ASP A 536 -30.81 5.66 -20.74
N LEU A 537 -31.87 5.29 -21.47
CA LEU A 537 -31.98 3.97 -22.10
C LEU A 537 -30.87 3.71 -23.14
N LYS A 538 -30.38 4.75 -23.82
CA LYS A 538 -29.33 4.59 -24.86
C LYS A 538 -27.99 4.22 -24.23
N SER A 539 -27.58 4.95 -23.21
CA SER A 539 -26.35 4.70 -22.49
C SER A 539 -26.43 3.39 -21.70
N PHE A 540 -27.55 3.09 -21.09
CA PHE A 540 -27.79 1.83 -20.40
C PHE A 540 -27.66 0.61 -21.32
N ASP A 541 -28.34 0.64 -22.51
CA ASP A 541 -28.24 -0.41 -23.51
C ASP A 541 -26.80 -0.66 -23.97
N ALA A 542 -26.05 0.40 -24.24
CA ALA A 542 -24.66 0.29 -24.67
C ALA A 542 -23.75 -0.30 -23.57
N ALA A 543 -23.94 0.12 -22.32
CA ALA A 543 -23.20 -0.39 -21.17
C ALA A 543 -23.54 -1.86 -20.89
N LEU A 544 -24.82 -2.22 -20.84
CA LEU A 544 -25.31 -3.57 -20.57
C LEU A 544 -24.77 -4.59 -21.58
N PHE A 545 -24.90 -4.32 -22.88
CA PHE A 545 -24.42 -5.26 -23.90
C PHE A 545 -22.89 -5.26 -24.02
N GLY A 546 -22.23 -4.18 -23.65
CA GLY A 546 -20.78 -4.14 -23.43
C GLY A 546 -20.35 -5.04 -22.28
N HIS A 547 -21.11 -5.00 -21.17
CA HIS A 547 -20.88 -5.81 -19.97
C HIS A 547 -21.12 -7.32 -20.24
N VAL A 548 -22.21 -7.68 -20.89
CA VAL A 548 -22.45 -9.08 -21.28
C VAL A 548 -21.30 -9.65 -22.10
N ARG A 549 -20.82 -8.90 -23.10
CA ARG A 549 -19.64 -9.31 -23.88
C ARG A 549 -18.38 -9.41 -23.03
N HIS A 550 -18.24 -8.57 -22.04
CA HIS A 550 -17.11 -8.58 -21.12
C HIS A 550 -17.12 -9.86 -20.28
N VAL A 551 -18.25 -10.22 -19.69
CA VAL A 551 -18.41 -11.43 -18.88
C VAL A 551 -18.10 -12.67 -19.70
N ILE A 552 -18.73 -12.83 -20.88
CA ILE A 552 -18.51 -13.97 -21.79
C ILE A 552 -17.04 -14.07 -22.20
N SER A 553 -16.42 -12.93 -22.53
CA SER A 553 -15.02 -12.91 -22.93
C SER A 553 -14.10 -13.32 -21.77
N ASN A 554 -14.32 -12.82 -20.55
CA ASN A 554 -13.48 -13.15 -19.40
C ASN A 554 -13.65 -14.59 -18.94
N GLU A 555 -14.88 -15.15 -19.00
CA GLU A 555 -15.12 -16.57 -18.76
C GLU A 555 -14.30 -17.43 -19.74
N THR A 556 -14.49 -17.20 -21.03
CA THR A 556 -13.79 -17.94 -22.08
C THR A 556 -12.28 -17.81 -21.95
N ARG A 557 -11.78 -16.61 -21.67
CA ARG A 557 -10.35 -16.34 -21.48
C ARG A 557 -9.80 -17.04 -20.24
N ALA A 558 -10.50 -16.96 -19.10
CA ALA A 558 -10.12 -17.64 -17.89
C ALA A 558 -9.99 -19.15 -18.11
N PHE A 559 -10.97 -19.75 -18.77
CA PHE A 559 -10.99 -21.18 -19.08
C PHE A 559 -9.89 -21.60 -20.06
N LEU A 560 -9.79 -20.94 -21.23
CA LEU A 560 -8.78 -21.30 -22.24
C LEU A 560 -7.35 -21.06 -21.75
N MET A 561 -7.10 -19.97 -21.02
CA MET A 561 -5.79 -19.74 -20.43
C MET A 561 -5.45 -20.73 -19.34
N ALA A 562 -6.45 -21.23 -18.61
CA ALA A 562 -6.23 -22.26 -17.61
C ALA A 562 -5.82 -23.61 -18.23
N ILE A 563 -6.51 -24.07 -19.26
CA ILE A 563 -6.19 -25.36 -19.92
C ILE A 563 -4.89 -25.32 -20.74
N THR A 564 -4.53 -24.13 -21.27
CA THR A 564 -3.32 -23.95 -22.09
C THR A 564 -2.10 -23.51 -21.30
N GLY A 565 -2.22 -23.33 -19.98
CA GLY A 565 -1.16 -22.74 -19.16
C GLY A 565 -0.79 -21.32 -19.56
N SER A 566 -1.71 -20.60 -20.22
CA SER A 566 -1.54 -19.22 -20.75
C SER A 566 -0.46 -19.09 -21.82
N ARG A 567 0.00 -20.17 -22.43
CA ARG A 567 1.14 -20.17 -23.39
C ARG A 567 0.91 -19.26 -24.61
N PHE A 568 -0.35 -19.14 -25.03
CA PHE A 568 -0.75 -18.39 -26.23
C PHE A 568 -1.09 -16.91 -25.94
N VAL A 569 -0.96 -16.45 -24.70
CA VAL A 569 -1.20 -15.05 -24.35
C VAL A 569 -0.06 -14.21 -24.92
N SER A 570 -0.42 -13.24 -25.76
CA SER A 570 0.53 -12.25 -26.26
C SER A 570 0.95 -11.31 -25.12
N VAL A 571 2.23 -11.04 -25.04
CA VAL A 571 2.83 -10.11 -24.07
C VAL A 571 3.59 -9.05 -24.85
N SER A 572 3.59 -7.82 -24.34
CA SER A 572 4.32 -6.71 -24.94
C SER A 572 5.77 -7.11 -25.27
N PRO A 573 6.25 -6.82 -26.46
CA PRO A 573 7.64 -7.08 -26.84
C PRO A 573 8.66 -6.33 -25.97
N LYS A 574 8.21 -5.24 -25.29
CA LYS A 574 9.02 -4.47 -24.34
C LYS A 574 9.35 -5.25 -23.06
N ALA A 575 8.55 -6.25 -22.70
CA ALA A 575 8.80 -7.08 -21.52
C ALA A 575 10.02 -7.98 -21.72
N ALA A 576 10.85 -8.10 -20.66
CA ALA A 576 11.99 -9.00 -20.66
C ALA A 576 11.55 -10.44 -20.98
N PRO A 577 12.28 -11.19 -21.85
CA PRO A 577 11.88 -12.54 -22.25
C PRO A 577 11.62 -13.47 -21.05
N ARG A 578 12.48 -13.39 -20.03
CA ARG A 578 12.42 -14.21 -18.82
C ARG A 578 11.19 -13.96 -17.96
N THR A 579 10.65 -12.73 -17.98
CA THR A 579 9.48 -12.34 -17.17
C THR A 579 8.15 -12.57 -17.88
N ARG A 580 8.13 -12.85 -19.20
CA ARG A 580 6.90 -13.01 -20.00
C ARG A 580 5.94 -14.05 -19.43
N ARG A 581 6.45 -15.11 -18.79
CA ARG A 581 5.64 -16.12 -18.11
C ARG A 581 4.73 -15.50 -17.04
N TYR A 582 5.23 -14.55 -16.29
CA TYR A 582 4.50 -13.88 -15.22
C TYR A 582 3.39 -12.96 -15.75
N TYR A 583 3.67 -12.17 -16.78
CA TYR A 583 2.64 -11.37 -17.46
C TYR A 583 1.48 -12.23 -17.98
N ARG A 584 1.79 -13.40 -18.55
CA ARG A 584 0.78 -14.36 -19.01
C ARG A 584 -0.08 -14.89 -17.88
N GLN A 585 0.53 -15.28 -16.76
CA GLN A 585 -0.19 -15.80 -15.60
C GLN A 585 -1.01 -14.70 -14.92
N LEU A 586 -0.50 -13.48 -14.81
CA LEU A 586 -1.26 -12.34 -14.29
C LEU A 586 -2.46 -12.01 -15.18
N THR A 587 -2.33 -12.07 -16.49
CA THR A 587 -3.46 -11.91 -17.43
C THR A 587 -4.53 -12.98 -17.19
N ARG A 588 -4.13 -14.23 -16.94
CA ARG A 588 -5.06 -15.30 -16.59
C ARG A 588 -5.80 -15.02 -15.28
N ILE A 589 -5.07 -14.66 -14.24
CA ILE A 589 -5.68 -14.35 -12.92
C ILE A 589 -6.58 -13.12 -13.02
N SER A 590 -6.20 -12.08 -13.79
CA SER A 590 -7.05 -10.91 -14.04
C SER A 590 -8.37 -11.29 -14.72
N ALA A 591 -8.35 -12.14 -15.76
CA ALA A 591 -9.58 -12.61 -16.41
C ALA A 591 -10.46 -13.45 -15.48
N ALA A 592 -9.85 -14.34 -14.69
CA ALA A 592 -10.54 -15.15 -13.70
C ALA A 592 -11.15 -14.29 -12.58
N PHE A 593 -10.43 -13.27 -12.13
CA PHE A 593 -10.89 -12.29 -11.14
C PHE A 593 -12.08 -11.48 -11.69
N ALA A 594 -11.95 -10.90 -12.89
CA ALA A 594 -13.02 -10.12 -13.51
C ALA A 594 -14.30 -10.95 -13.63
N TYR A 595 -14.18 -12.19 -14.13
CA TYR A 595 -15.33 -13.09 -14.24
C TYR A 595 -15.95 -13.44 -12.89
N ALA A 596 -15.14 -13.77 -11.88
CA ALA A 596 -15.62 -14.08 -10.53
C ALA A 596 -16.27 -12.86 -9.86
N ALA A 597 -15.75 -11.66 -10.09
CA ALA A 597 -16.32 -10.40 -9.61
C ALA A 597 -17.69 -10.14 -10.24
N ASP A 598 -17.82 -10.27 -11.56
CA ASP A 598 -19.09 -10.08 -12.29
C ASP A 598 -20.17 -11.04 -11.80
N ILE A 599 -19.86 -12.32 -11.73
CA ILE A 599 -20.82 -13.33 -11.24
C ILE A 599 -21.17 -13.09 -9.77
N SER A 600 -20.23 -12.62 -8.96
CA SER A 600 -20.50 -12.28 -7.56
C SER A 600 -21.41 -11.08 -7.43
N MET A 601 -21.23 -10.04 -8.24
CA MET A 601 -22.14 -8.89 -8.29
C MET A 601 -23.53 -9.28 -8.80
N LEU A 602 -23.61 -10.10 -9.86
CA LEU A 602 -24.87 -10.56 -10.42
C LEU A 602 -25.68 -11.42 -9.44
N VAL A 603 -25.02 -12.41 -8.82
CA VAL A 603 -25.72 -13.41 -7.98
C VAL A 603 -26.00 -12.89 -6.57
N LEU A 604 -25.09 -12.13 -5.99
CA LEU A 604 -25.19 -11.65 -4.62
C LEU A 604 -25.79 -10.25 -4.51
N GLY A 605 -25.70 -9.44 -5.57
CA GLY A 605 -26.27 -8.08 -5.63
C GLY A 605 -25.89 -7.26 -4.39
N GLY A 606 -26.85 -6.55 -3.82
CA GLY A 606 -26.65 -5.74 -2.61
C GLY A 606 -26.24 -6.52 -1.37
N SER A 607 -26.42 -7.85 -1.32
CA SER A 607 -25.96 -8.68 -0.22
C SER A 607 -24.43 -8.86 -0.20
N LEU A 608 -23.75 -8.60 -1.32
CA LEU A 608 -22.28 -8.65 -1.40
C LEU A 608 -21.62 -7.65 -0.44
N LYS A 609 -22.24 -6.48 -0.23
CA LYS A 609 -21.79 -5.47 0.74
C LYS A 609 -21.71 -6.03 2.17
N ARG A 610 -22.62 -6.93 2.54
CA ARG A 610 -22.66 -7.59 3.85
C ARG A 610 -21.84 -8.89 3.91
N ARG A 611 -21.36 -9.39 2.76
CA ARG A 611 -20.53 -10.59 2.68
C ARG A 611 -19.05 -10.22 2.60
N GLU A 612 -18.59 -9.50 3.60
CA GLU A 612 -17.26 -8.90 3.66
C GLU A 612 -16.13 -9.89 3.40
N ARG A 613 -16.25 -11.17 3.82
CA ARG A 613 -15.24 -12.20 3.57
C ARG A 613 -15.04 -12.50 2.08
N ILE A 614 -16.12 -12.46 1.30
CA ILE A 614 -16.03 -12.65 -0.17
C ILE A 614 -15.43 -11.40 -0.80
N SER A 615 -15.93 -10.21 -0.43
CA SER A 615 -15.38 -8.93 -0.88
C SER A 615 -13.89 -8.82 -0.56
N ALA A 616 -13.47 -9.15 0.67
CA ALA A 616 -12.08 -9.12 1.07
C ALA A 616 -11.19 -10.05 0.22
N ARG A 617 -11.63 -11.30 -0.02
CA ARG A 617 -10.86 -12.24 -0.84
C ARG A 617 -10.76 -11.81 -2.30
N LEU A 618 -11.83 -11.25 -2.87
CA LEU A 618 -11.77 -10.63 -4.20
C LEU A 618 -10.83 -9.43 -4.21
N GLY A 619 -10.88 -8.62 -3.15
CA GLY A 619 -9.92 -7.52 -2.93
C GLY A 619 -8.48 -8.00 -2.82
N ASP A 620 -8.23 -9.14 -2.17
CA ASP A 620 -6.89 -9.74 -2.10
C ASP A 620 -6.40 -10.15 -3.48
N VAL A 621 -7.26 -10.71 -4.35
CA VAL A 621 -6.85 -11.05 -5.73
C VAL A 621 -6.44 -9.79 -6.48
N LEU A 622 -7.25 -8.74 -6.45
CA LEU A 622 -6.91 -7.46 -7.07
C LEU A 622 -5.60 -6.88 -6.52
N SER A 623 -5.44 -6.95 -5.21
CA SER A 623 -4.23 -6.46 -4.54
C SER A 623 -2.98 -7.22 -5.01
N MET A 624 -3.04 -8.55 -5.08
CA MET A 624 -1.91 -9.35 -5.57
C MET A 624 -1.59 -9.07 -7.04
N LEU A 625 -2.59 -8.83 -7.87
CA LEU A 625 -2.39 -8.40 -9.26
C LEU A 625 -1.66 -7.05 -9.34
N TYR A 626 -2.04 -6.08 -8.49
CA TYR A 626 -1.36 -4.79 -8.42
C TYR A 626 0.10 -4.92 -7.94
N LEU A 627 0.31 -5.63 -6.84
CA LEU A 627 1.64 -5.83 -6.25
C LEU A 627 2.59 -6.54 -7.24
N ALA A 628 2.10 -7.57 -7.93
CA ALA A 628 2.89 -8.25 -8.96
C ALA A 628 3.18 -7.36 -10.17
N SER A 629 2.23 -6.50 -10.57
CA SER A 629 2.44 -5.51 -11.63
C SER A 629 3.56 -4.54 -11.27
N ALA A 630 3.53 -4.02 -10.03
CA ALA A 630 4.57 -3.14 -9.52
C ALA A 630 5.94 -3.83 -9.45
N THR A 631 5.98 -5.08 -9.02
CA THR A 631 7.19 -5.90 -8.94
C THR A 631 7.84 -6.08 -10.32
N LEU A 632 7.03 -6.38 -11.34
CA LEU A 632 7.49 -6.48 -12.72
C LEU A 632 7.99 -5.12 -13.24
N LYS A 633 7.25 -4.06 -12.98
CA LYS A 633 7.61 -2.70 -13.40
C LYS A 633 8.95 -2.27 -12.79
N ARG A 634 9.16 -2.53 -11.49
CA ARG A 634 10.44 -2.28 -10.83
C ARG A 634 11.60 -2.95 -11.54
N PHE A 635 11.49 -4.23 -11.82
CA PHE A 635 12.56 -4.98 -12.50
C PHE A 635 12.90 -4.39 -13.88
N GLU A 636 11.90 -4.01 -14.65
CA GLU A 636 12.09 -3.38 -15.94
C GLU A 636 12.74 -1.98 -15.81
N ASP A 637 12.27 -1.18 -14.84
CA ASP A 637 12.76 0.19 -14.60
C ASP A 637 14.18 0.25 -14.03
N GLU A 638 14.58 -0.76 -13.26
CA GLU A 638 15.93 -0.85 -12.68
C GLU A 638 16.95 -1.48 -13.65
N GLY A 639 16.55 -1.68 -14.92
CA GLY A 639 17.44 -2.15 -15.96
C GLY A 639 17.63 -3.66 -16.00
N ARG A 640 16.65 -4.43 -15.49
CA ARG A 640 16.61 -5.90 -15.59
C ARG A 640 17.83 -6.57 -14.96
N GLN A 641 18.19 -6.16 -13.77
CA GLN A 641 19.38 -6.67 -13.08
C GLN A 641 19.28 -8.18 -12.83
N GLU A 642 20.21 -8.95 -13.38
CA GLU A 642 20.21 -10.41 -13.23
C GLU A 642 20.39 -10.84 -11.76
N ALA A 643 21.16 -10.09 -10.99
CA ALA A 643 21.37 -10.32 -9.57
C ALA A 643 20.09 -10.21 -8.74
N ASP A 644 19.06 -9.53 -9.24
CA ASP A 644 17.77 -9.37 -8.54
C ASP A 644 16.75 -10.45 -8.92
N LEU A 645 17.09 -11.34 -9.86
CA LEU A 645 16.17 -12.38 -10.32
C LEU A 645 15.65 -13.29 -9.21
N PRO A 646 16.44 -13.72 -8.22
CA PRO A 646 15.90 -14.51 -7.11
C PRO A 646 14.84 -13.75 -6.32
N LEU A 647 15.04 -12.46 -6.06
CA LEU A 647 14.06 -11.59 -5.39
C LEU A 647 12.78 -11.44 -6.23
N LEU A 648 12.93 -11.17 -7.52
CA LEU A 648 11.82 -11.06 -8.46
C LEU A 648 11.00 -12.35 -8.54
N ASP A 649 11.68 -13.47 -8.79
CA ASP A 649 11.03 -14.76 -8.97
C ASP A 649 10.31 -15.22 -7.69
N TRP A 650 10.93 -15.04 -6.51
CA TRP A 650 10.31 -15.33 -5.24
C TRP A 650 9.05 -14.47 -5.03
N SER A 651 9.18 -13.18 -5.24
CA SER A 651 8.09 -12.21 -5.06
C SER A 651 6.89 -12.51 -5.96
N LEU A 652 7.14 -12.83 -7.23
CA LEU A 652 6.06 -13.12 -8.18
C LEU A 652 5.42 -14.47 -7.95
N GLN A 653 6.19 -15.50 -7.56
CA GLN A 653 5.64 -16.81 -7.21
C GLN A 653 4.76 -16.72 -5.96
N ASP A 654 5.23 -16.08 -4.87
CA ASP A 654 4.44 -15.86 -3.66
C ASP A 654 3.16 -15.07 -3.96
N THR A 655 3.26 -14.00 -4.75
CA THR A 655 2.13 -13.13 -5.07
C THR A 655 1.09 -13.85 -5.92
N LEU A 656 1.51 -14.61 -6.95
CA LEU A 656 0.61 -15.43 -7.77
C LEU A 656 -0.04 -16.56 -6.97
N PHE A 657 0.72 -17.20 -6.10
CA PHE A 657 0.20 -18.24 -5.21
C PHE A 657 -0.89 -17.67 -4.30
N ARG A 658 -0.63 -16.54 -3.64
CA ARG A 658 -1.62 -15.86 -2.78
C ARG A 658 -2.86 -15.41 -3.55
N ALA A 659 -2.70 -14.90 -4.77
CA ALA A 659 -3.83 -14.54 -5.64
C ALA A 659 -4.72 -15.75 -5.95
N ALA A 660 -4.10 -16.88 -6.31
CA ALA A 660 -4.81 -18.13 -6.60
C ALA A 660 -5.49 -18.69 -5.35
N GLU A 661 -4.84 -18.66 -4.18
CA GLU A 661 -5.43 -19.08 -2.91
C GLU A 661 -6.63 -18.21 -2.52
N ALA A 662 -6.52 -16.89 -2.65
CA ALA A 662 -7.63 -15.97 -2.38
C ALA A 662 -8.83 -16.25 -3.29
N LEU A 663 -8.59 -16.43 -4.61
CA LEU A 663 -9.63 -16.76 -5.57
C LEU A 663 -10.26 -18.12 -5.25
N HIS A 664 -9.44 -19.14 -4.96
CA HIS A 664 -9.93 -20.45 -4.56
C HIS A 664 -10.80 -20.38 -3.30
N ALA A 665 -10.39 -19.58 -2.32
CA ALA A 665 -11.14 -19.38 -1.08
C ALA A 665 -12.50 -18.66 -1.33
N VAL A 666 -12.63 -17.81 -2.36
CA VAL A 666 -13.93 -17.27 -2.83
C VAL A 666 -14.80 -18.44 -3.31
N LEU A 667 -14.28 -19.27 -4.22
CA LEU A 667 -15.03 -20.34 -4.87
C LEU A 667 -15.47 -21.43 -3.89
N ALA A 668 -14.59 -21.81 -2.97
CA ALA A 668 -14.86 -22.83 -1.94
C ALA A 668 -15.92 -22.38 -0.92
N ASN A 669 -16.04 -21.05 -0.68
CA ASN A 669 -16.97 -20.48 0.29
C ASN A 669 -18.13 -19.72 -0.38
N TYR A 670 -18.38 -19.99 -1.67
CA TYR A 670 -19.44 -19.28 -2.39
C TYR A 670 -20.81 -19.67 -1.84
N PRO A 671 -21.70 -18.69 -1.52
CA PRO A 671 -22.97 -18.99 -0.86
C PRO A 671 -23.90 -19.90 -1.66
N VAL A 672 -23.86 -19.81 -2.98
CA VAL A 672 -24.61 -20.67 -3.90
C VAL A 672 -23.63 -21.72 -4.44
N ARG A 673 -23.65 -22.92 -3.89
CA ARG A 673 -22.68 -23.99 -4.19
C ARG A 673 -22.55 -24.30 -5.69
N ALA A 674 -23.68 -24.35 -6.42
CA ALA A 674 -23.68 -24.61 -7.86
C ALA A 674 -22.90 -23.54 -8.62
N VAL A 675 -23.06 -22.27 -8.27
CA VAL A 675 -22.31 -21.14 -8.85
C VAL A 675 -20.84 -21.25 -8.52
N GLY A 676 -20.50 -21.57 -7.27
CA GLY A 676 -19.11 -21.77 -6.84
C GLY A 676 -18.43 -22.91 -7.63
N SER A 677 -19.12 -23.99 -7.88
CA SER A 677 -18.62 -25.13 -8.69
C SER A 677 -18.42 -24.73 -10.15
N PHE A 678 -19.37 -24.00 -10.73
CA PHE A 678 -19.28 -23.51 -12.11
C PHE A 678 -18.12 -22.51 -12.29
N LEU A 679 -18.00 -21.55 -11.39
CA LEU A 679 -16.85 -20.62 -11.36
C LEU A 679 -15.52 -21.38 -11.25
N ARG A 680 -15.48 -22.43 -10.42
CA ARG A 680 -14.28 -23.25 -10.27
C ARG A 680 -13.91 -23.98 -11.57
N LEU A 681 -14.90 -24.52 -12.29
CA LEU A 681 -14.68 -25.15 -13.58
C LEU A 681 -14.13 -24.16 -14.60
N ALA A 682 -14.65 -22.93 -14.62
CA ALA A 682 -14.19 -21.90 -15.54
C ALA A 682 -12.76 -21.39 -15.20
N THR A 683 -12.41 -21.27 -13.92
CA THR A 683 -11.15 -20.65 -13.49
C THR A 683 -10.01 -21.63 -13.22
N PHE A 684 -10.33 -22.82 -12.70
CA PHE A 684 -9.39 -23.88 -12.33
C PHE A 684 -9.80 -25.27 -12.85
N PRO A 685 -10.08 -25.44 -14.16
CA PRO A 685 -10.57 -26.70 -14.72
C PRO A 685 -9.61 -27.88 -14.47
N LEU A 686 -8.31 -27.64 -14.47
CA LEU A 686 -7.27 -28.64 -14.23
C LEU A 686 -6.71 -28.58 -12.79
N GLY A 687 -7.41 -27.92 -11.86
CA GLY A 687 -6.96 -27.72 -10.51
C GLY A 687 -6.02 -26.52 -10.33
N ARG A 688 -5.40 -26.41 -9.15
CA ARG A 688 -4.48 -25.33 -8.81
C ARG A 688 -3.07 -25.70 -9.24
N HIS A 689 -2.44 -24.83 -10.01
CA HIS A 689 -1.07 -25.01 -10.52
C HIS A 689 -0.06 -24.01 -9.96
N PHE A 690 -0.52 -23.07 -9.12
CA PHE A 690 0.36 -22.11 -8.46
C PHE A 690 0.87 -22.71 -7.16
N ALA A 691 2.18 -22.78 -7.03
CA ALA A 691 2.87 -23.21 -5.83
C ALA A 691 3.57 -22.01 -5.15
N PRO A 692 3.81 -22.08 -3.84
CA PRO A 692 4.67 -21.11 -3.17
C PRO A 692 6.09 -21.18 -3.75
N PRO A 693 6.94 -20.19 -3.48
CA PRO A 693 8.36 -20.24 -3.85
C PRO A 693 9.02 -21.53 -3.34
N SER A 694 9.91 -22.11 -4.16
CA SER A 694 10.62 -23.33 -3.76
C SER A 694 11.73 -23.04 -2.75
N ASP A 695 12.15 -24.06 -1.99
CA ASP A 695 13.25 -23.96 -1.03
C ASP A 695 14.56 -23.53 -1.70
N ALA A 696 14.83 -24.06 -2.90
CA ALA A 696 16.00 -23.66 -3.68
C ALA A 696 16.01 -22.16 -4.00
N LEU A 697 14.85 -21.59 -4.34
CA LEU A 697 14.71 -20.16 -4.58
C LEU A 697 14.82 -19.35 -3.28
N GLY A 698 14.28 -19.90 -2.19
CA GLY A 698 14.46 -19.33 -0.84
C GLY A 698 15.93 -19.24 -0.45
N HIS A 699 16.68 -20.26 -0.71
CA HIS A 699 18.13 -20.34 -0.54
C HIS A 699 18.87 -19.23 -1.30
N GLU A 700 18.52 -19.02 -2.58
CA GLU A 700 19.13 -17.97 -3.40
C GLU A 700 18.84 -16.57 -2.81
N VAL A 701 17.60 -16.30 -2.39
CA VAL A 701 17.22 -15.02 -1.77
C VAL A 701 17.97 -14.79 -0.46
N ALA A 702 18.03 -15.81 0.41
CA ALA A 702 18.73 -15.71 1.68
C ALA A 702 20.21 -15.35 1.50
N ARG A 703 20.88 -15.98 0.52
CA ARG A 703 22.29 -15.70 0.19
C ARG A 703 22.53 -14.25 -0.21
N LEU A 704 21.59 -13.62 -0.89
CA LEU A 704 21.69 -12.19 -1.24
C LEU A 704 21.69 -11.28 0.00
N LEU A 705 21.01 -11.66 1.07
CA LEU A 705 20.91 -10.84 2.28
C LEU A 705 22.10 -10.99 3.22
N ILE A 706 22.72 -12.18 3.28
CA ILE A 706 23.78 -12.50 4.24
C ILE A 706 25.19 -12.13 3.72
N ALA A 707 25.29 -11.48 2.58
CA ALA A 707 26.56 -11.07 1.99
C ALA A 707 26.44 -9.68 1.36
N PRO A 708 27.51 -8.88 1.32
CA PRO A 708 27.56 -7.68 0.52
C PRO A 708 27.31 -8.03 -0.96
N SER A 709 26.35 -7.36 -1.57
CA SER A 709 26.03 -7.55 -2.97
C SER A 709 25.30 -6.33 -3.52
N ALA A 710 25.42 -6.09 -4.82
CA ALA A 710 24.69 -5.02 -5.49
C ALA A 710 23.16 -5.21 -5.36
N ALA A 711 22.67 -6.45 -5.30
CA ALA A 711 21.26 -6.74 -5.08
C ALA A 711 20.79 -6.34 -3.67
N ARG A 712 21.58 -6.66 -2.63
CA ARG A 712 21.32 -6.24 -1.25
C ARG A 712 21.32 -4.71 -1.13
N ASP A 713 22.27 -4.04 -1.79
CA ASP A 713 22.37 -2.59 -1.76
C ASP A 713 21.18 -1.93 -2.47
N ARG A 714 20.78 -2.41 -3.64
CA ARG A 714 19.57 -1.93 -4.32
C ARG A 714 18.28 -2.19 -3.51
N LEU A 715 18.16 -3.37 -2.91
CA LEU A 715 17.02 -3.74 -2.09
C LEU A 715 16.85 -2.79 -0.89
N CYS A 716 17.96 -2.39 -0.27
CA CYS A 716 18.00 -1.51 0.90
C CYS A 716 18.31 -0.04 0.56
N ALA A 717 18.32 0.34 -0.72
CA ALA A 717 18.65 1.70 -1.13
C ALA A 717 17.75 2.76 -0.46
N GLY A 718 18.32 3.92 -0.16
CA GLY A 718 17.60 5.05 0.44
C GLY A 718 17.36 4.93 1.95
N MET A 719 17.97 3.98 2.62
CA MET A 719 18.00 3.93 4.09
C MET A 719 19.17 4.77 4.66
N TYR A 720 19.05 5.17 5.92
CA TYR A 720 20.15 5.74 6.65
C TYR A 720 21.13 4.65 7.10
N LEU A 721 22.40 4.84 6.81
CA LEU A 721 23.48 3.94 7.24
C LEU A 721 24.49 4.77 8.02
N PRO A 722 24.59 4.61 9.35
CA PRO A 722 25.61 5.28 10.13
C PRO A 722 27.00 4.74 9.77
N THR A 723 27.96 5.64 9.58
CA THR A 723 29.35 5.28 9.28
C THR A 723 30.19 4.95 10.50
N PRO A 724 29.97 5.56 11.67
CA PRO A 724 30.74 5.27 12.86
C PRO A 724 30.47 3.85 13.40
N GLU A 725 31.53 3.09 13.67
CA GLU A 725 31.44 1.79 14.34
C GLU A 725 30.84 1.86 15.76
N SER A 726 30.74 3.07 16.31
CA SER A 726 30.09 3.34 17.59
C SER A 726 28.59 3.14 17.60
N GLU A 727 27.95 3.13 16.43
CA GLU A 727 26.51 2.87 16.29
C GLU A 727 26.23 1.40 15.95
N PRO A 728 25.17 0.80 16.51
CA PRO A 728 24.89 -0.63 16.36
C PRO A 728 24.81 -1.12 14.90
N LEU A 729 24.15 -0.34 14.02
CA LEU A 729 24.02 -0.72 12.61
C LEU A 729 25.34 -0.56 11.85
N GLY A 730 26.10 0.49 12.13
CA GLY A 730 27.43 0.69 11.56
C GLY A 730 28.42 -0.39 12.01
N CYS A 731 28.40 -0.75 13.29
CA CYS A 731 29.17 -1.85 13.84
C CYS A 731 28.82 -3.18 13.18
N LEU A 732 27.53 -3.43 12.94
CA LEU A 732 27.03 -4.64 12.28
C LEU A 732 27.50 -4.78 10.82
N GLU A 733 27.51 -3.68 10.05
CA GLU A 733 28.03 -3.68 8.67
C GLU A 733 29.56 -3.90 8.66
N ALA A 734 30.28 -3.27 9.57
CA ALA A 734 31.72 -3.50 9.74
C ALA A 734 32.03 -4.95 10.13
N ALA A 735 31.23 -5.52 11.03
CA ALA A 735 31.35 -6.92 11.44
C ALA A 735 31.06 -7.90 10.29
N LEU A 736 30.09 -7.59 9.44
CA LEU A 736 29.77 -8.39 8.24
C LEU A 736 30.98 -8.42 7.29
N ASP A 737 31.59 -7.27 7.00
CA ASP A 737 32.77 -7.17 6.12
C ASP A 737 33.96 -7.92 6.69
N ALA A 738 34.24 -7.72 7.97
CA ALA A 738 35.32 -8.40 8.67
C ALA A 738 35.12 -9.92 8.73
N ALA A 739 33.91 -10.38 9.01
CA ALA A 739 33.58 -11.81 9.06
C ALA A 739 33.78 -12.51 7.70
N ILE A 740 33.40 -11.85 6.61
CA ILE A 740 33.58 -12.40 5.26
C ILE A 740 35.04 -12.48 4.88
N LYS A 741 35.82 -11.43 5.16
CA LYS A 741 37.26 -11.42 4.93
C LYS A 741 38.00 -12.48 5.77
N ALA A 742 37.53 -12.70 7.00
CA ALA A 742 38.10 -13.69 7.90
C ALA A 742 37.84 -15.15 7.50
N GLU A 743 36.73 -15.43 6.77
CA GLU A 743 36.33 -16.82 6.43
C GLU A 743 37.43 -17.62 5.69
N ALA A 744 38.11 -17.02 4.74
CA ALA A 744 39.21 -17.66 4.01
C ALA A 744 40.38 -18.00 4.91
N VAL A 745 40.71 -17.10 5.83
CA VAL A 745 41.78 -17.27 6.82
C VAL A 745 41.43 -18.37 7.83
N GLU A 746 40.19 -18.33 8.36
CA GLU A 746 39.65 -19.36 9.25
C GLU A 746 39.61 -20.74 8.56
N ALA A 747 39.34 -20.82 7.26
CA ALA A 747 39.36 -22.08 6.52
C ALA A 747 40.76 -22.67 6.46
N ARG A 748 41.79 -21.85 6.27
CA ARG A 748 43.20 -22.31 6.28
C ARG A 748 43.61 -22.80 7.67
N ILE A 749 43.23 -22.08 8.72
CA ILE A 749 43.48 -22.51 10.11
C ILE A 749 42.81 -23.85 10.39
N ARG A 750 41.53 -24.02 10.02
CA ARG A 750 40.84 -25.29 10.18
C ARG A 750 41.49 -26.45 9.41
N ALA A 751 41.98 -26.18 8.20
CA ALA A 751 42.69 -27.18 7.42
C ALA A 751 44.01 -27.61 8.09
N ALA A 752 44.83 -26.63 8.59
CA ALA A 752 46.06 -26.86 9.31
C ALA A 752 45.81 -27.59 10.66
N GLN A 753 44.74 -27.28 11.37
CA GLN A 753 44.36 -28.01 12.58
C GLN A 753 43.94 -29.46 12.25
N LYS A 754 43.17 -29.68 11.19
CA LYS A 754 42.77 -31.03 10.78
C LYS A 754 43.91 -31.88 10.31
N SER A 755 44.93 -31.28 9.68
CA SER A 755 46.18 -32.03 9.31
C SER A 755 47.10 -32.27 10.48
N GLY A 756 46.87 -31.69 11.66
CA GLY A 756 47.72 -31.80 12.81
C GLY A 756 48.90 -30.83 12.80
N ALA A 757 49.05 -29.97 11.80
CA ALA A 757 50.11 -28.97 11.69
C ALA A 757 50.11 -27.90 12.79
N ILE A 758 48.95 -27.60 13.32
CA ILE A 758 48.73 -26.68 14.45
C ILE A 758 47.80 -27.30 15.48
N ARG A 759 47.95 -26.87 16.76
CA ARG A 759 47.08 -27.29 17.86
C ARG A 759 46.72 -26.08 18.70
N GLY A 760 45.49 -26.06 19.23
CA GLY A 760 44.97 -25.03 20.12
C GLY A 760 43.55 -25.41 20.56
N ARG A 761 43.15 -24.92 21.73
CA ARG A 761 41.81 -25.15 22.31
C ARG A 761 40.88 -24.00 22.04
N THR A 762 41.41 -22.78 21.94
CA THR A 762 40.65 -21.58 21.65
C THR A 762 40.95 -21.06 20.26
N ALA A 763 40.10 -20.20 19.73
CA ALA A 763 40.32 -19.53 18.44
C ALA A 763 41.59 -18.67 18.48
N GLU A 764 41.89 -18.04 19.61
CA GLU A 764 43.09 -17.22 19.81
C GLU A 764 44.37 -18.06 19.81
N GLU A 765 44.40 -19.18 20.55
CA GLU A 765 45.52 -20.12 20.54
C GLU A 765 45.76 -20.68 19.13
N LEU A 766 44.69 -21.01 18.40
CA LEU A 766 44.80 -21.49 17.02
C LEU A 766 45.33 -20.42 16.07
N ALA A 767 44.92 -19.16 16.23
CA ALA A 767 45.45 -18.03 15.45
C ALA A 767 46.93 -17.78 15.74
N GLN A 768 47.35 -17.85 17.02
CA GLN A 768 48.74 -17.73 17.40
C GLN A 768 49.60 -18.89 16.87
N ALA A 769 49.15 -20.12 17.01
CA ALA A 769 49.83 -21.30 16.47
C ALA A 769 49.92 -21.24 14.93
N ALA A 770 48.88 -20.75 14.24
CA ALA A 770 48.90 -20.58 12.82
C ALA A 770 49.88 -19.52 12.33
N LEU A 771 50.04 -18.44 13.08
CA LEU A 771 51.05 -17.42 12.83
C LEU A 771 52.44 -17.98 13.03
N ALA A 772 52.65 -18.67 14.13
CA ALA A 772 53.98 -19.31 14.43
C ALA A 772 54.35 -20.37 13.40
N ALA A 773 53.39 -21.07 12.85
CA ALA A 773 53.57 -22.09 11.80
C ALA A 773 53.53 -21.49 10.37
N HIS A 774 53.54 -20.18 10.22
CA HIS A 774 53.41 -19.47 8.92
C HIS A 774 52.24 -19.86 8.06
N VAL A 775 51.17 -20.38 8.65
CA VAL A 775 49.87 -20.67 7.96
C VAL A 775 49.13 -19.37 7.62
N ILE A 776 49.27 -18.36 8.49
CA ILE A 776 48.74 -17.01 8.32
C ILE A 776 49.79 -15.94 8.58
N GLY A 777 49.57 -14.74 8.01
CA GLY A 777 50.42 -13.57 8.28
C GLY A 777 49.90 -12.74 9.48
N ALA A 778 50.72 -11.76 9.89
CA ALA A 778 50.38 -10.86 11.01
C ALA A 778 49.11 -10.01 10.71
N GLU A 779 48.94 -9.55 9.48
CA GLU A 779 47.74 -8.80 9.06
C GLU A 779 46.49 -9.67 9.14
N GLU A 780 46.61 -10.94 8.78
CA GLU A 780 45.47 -11.89 8.85
C GLU A 780 45.11 -12.24 10.30
N GLN A 781 46.12 -12.31 11.19
CA GLN A 781 45.87 -12.44 12.62
C GLN A 781 45.18 -11.22 13.18
N ALA A 782 45.60 -10.01 12.79
CA ALA A 782 44.91 -8.77 13.18
C ALA A 782 43.47 -8.71 12.65
N LEU A 783 43.24 -9.15 11.43
CA LEU A 783 41.89 -9.27 10.86
C LEU A 783 41.00 -10.23 11.66
N LEU A 784 41.51 -11.41 12.05
CA LEU A 784 40.76 -12.37 12.87
C LEU A 784 40.41 -11.79 14.24
N LYS A 785 41.35 -11.09 14.87
CA LYS A 785 41.13 -10.41 16.15
C LYS A 785 40.05 -9.35 16.00
N ARG A 786 40.14 -8.49 14.99
CA ARG A 786 39.15 -7.45 14.71
C ARG A 786 37.77 -8.03 14.44
N ALA A 787 37.68 -9.09 13.64
CA ALA A 787 36.41 -9.78 13.35
C ALA A 787 35.76 -10.38 14.62
N ALA A 788 36.58 -10.90 15.56
CA ALA A 788 36.10 -11.40 16.83
C ALA A 788 35.57 -10.27 17.72
N GLU A 789 36.34 -9.16 17.88
CA GLU A 789 35.90 -7.98 18.64
C GLU A 789 34.58 -7.41 18.13
N LEU A 790 34.44 -7.22 16.82
CA LEU A 790 33.23 -6.72 16.22
C LEU A 790 32.05 -7.71 16.38
N ARG A 791 32.32 -9.01 16.28
CA ARG A 791 31.28 -10.04 16.54
C ARG A 791 30.77 -9.97 17.97
N ASP A 792 31.67 -9.84 18.95
CA ASP A 792 31.31 -9.75 20.36
C ASP A 792 30.48 -8.49 20.63
N GLU A 793 30.83 -7.37 20.02
CA GLU A 793 30.01 -6.15 20.09
C GLU A 793 28.64 -6.33 19.50
N VAL A 794 28.53 -6.91 18.31
CA VAL A 794 27.25 -7.17 17.60
C VAL A 794 26.33 -8.08 18.40
N ILE A 795 26.88 -9.11 19.06
CA ILE A 795 26.05 -10.07 19.82
C ILE A 795 25.78 -9.61 21.25
N ARG A 796 26.44 -8.55 21.72
CA ARG A 796 26.24 -8.00 23.07
C ARG A 796 24.78 -7.58 23.24
N VAL A 797 24.24 -7.87 24.41
CA VAL A 797 22.91 -7.46 24.84
C VAL A 797 23.04 -6.43 25.93
N ASP A 798 22.26 -5.36 25.86
CA ASP A 798 22.28 -4.31 26.86
C ASP A 798 21.80 -4.84 28.22
N HIS A 799 22.36 -4.32 29.29
CA HIS A 799 21.93 -4.57 30.66
C HIS A 799 21.93 -3.25 31.44
N PHE A 800 21.08 -3.17 32.42
CA PHE A 800 20.79 -1.96 33.15
C PHE A 800 20.89 -2.24 34.66
N PRO A 801 21.00 -1.20 35.51
CA PRO A 801 20.80 -1.32 36.95
C PRO A 801 19.41 -1.90 37.27
N GLN A 802 19.20 -2.33 38.53
CA GLN A 802 17.93 -2.93 38.95
C GLN A 802 16.70 -2.04 38.73
N ASP A 803 16.88 -0.72 38.79
CA ASP A 803 15.85 0.29 38.49
C ASP A 803 15.74 0.64 37.00
N LEU A 804 16.38 -0.12 36.10
CA LEU A 804 16.46 0.11 34.67
C LEU A 804 17.08 1.46 34.29
N GLY A 805 17.82 2.13 35.18
CA GLY A 805 18.39 3.45 34.93
C GLY A 805 17.37 4.58 34.90
N LEU A 806 16.16 4.34 35.39
CA LEU A 806 15.10 5.34 35.45
C LEU A 806 15.25 6.31 36.63
N SER A 807 16.29 6.15 37.47
CA SER A 807 16.60 7.08 38.56
C SER A 807 16.90 8.50 38.04
N GLU A 808 16.53 9.51 38.79
CA GLU A 808 16.70 10.95 38.42
C GLU A 808 18.16 11.35 38.09
N ALA A 809 19.14 10.59 38.55
CA ALA A 809 20.58 10.83 38.30
C ALA A 809 20.97 10.66 36.82
N LEU A 810 20.20 9.97 35.97
CA LEU A 810 20.48 9.75 34.56
C LEU A 810 19.65 10.64 33.64
N ARG A 811 18.78 11.48 34.17
CA ARG A 811 18.03 12.45 33.37
C ARG A 811 18.91 13.66 33.11
N PRO A 812 19.22 14.02 31.84
CA PRO A 812 19.79 15.34 31.60
C PRO A 812 18.85 16.39 32.16
N ALA A 813 19.40 17.38 32.84
CA ALA A 813 18.64 18.50 33.41
C ALA A 813 17.70 19.03 32.31
N GLN A 814 16.39 18.92 32.53
CA GLN A 814 15.44 19.49 31.60
C GLN A 814 15.75 20.98 31.47
N PRO A 815 15.94 21.51 30.26
CA PRO A 815 16.02 22.95 30.11
C PRO A 815 14.74 23.51 30.69
N GLN A 816 14.91 24.40 31.70
CA GLN A 816 13.80 25.12 32.31
C GLN A 816 12.99 25.72 31.18
N ARG A 817 11.72 25.32 31.05
CA ARG A 817 10.79 26.00 30.16
C ARG A 817 10.80 27.45 30.59
N ALA A 818 11.32 28.33 29.74
CA ALA A 818 11.15 29.75 29.90
C ALA A 818 9.64 30.00 29.95
N ALA A 819 9.19 30.42 31.13
CA ALA A 819 7.84 30.93 31.33
C ALA A 819 7.69 32.18 30.45
N ALA A 820 6.90 32.05 29.40
CA ALA A 820 6.38 33.16 28.62
C ALA A 820 4.95 32.89 28.21
#